data_699da11d3edacd5d20fd8359159b18d3
#
_entry.id   699da11d3edacd5d20fd8359159b18d3
#
_cell.length_a   1.000
_cell.length_b   1.000
_cell.length_c   1.000
_cell.angle_alpha   90.00
_cell.angle_beta   90.00
_cell.angle_gamma   90.00
#
_symmetry.space_group_name_H-M   'P 1'
#
loop_
_entity.id
_entity.type
_entity.pdbx_description
1 polymer ?
#
loop_
_entity_poly.entity_id
_entity_poly.type
_entity_poly.pdbx_seq_one_letter_code
_entity_poly.pdbx_strand_id
1 'polypeptide(L)'
;MNSSKTSLDAKITDITKKLEALNKEYADSVKKSDELSKLLSKENDNSPASQEAAARHILELKDDLENELENAKLDDISAPTAEQSKKISEIYGKYIEKISKINDASLTSDSLAWKYAIKYDWEIAKGHHDNQLRLLNPTFFYGNASVYPMNAFSNQYGKYGQLPYKQLLANFKEAVQHKIVMSKVYSKMVVNAFVGRLFQEELTKFVEDKSKNEISVADLIESSSLEGNWKEFLKYYATTYYNAATHGLGEDIKELKLYKENKTNEKELSIDARDKGGKIVKLYGLGLTEKDLNQRNVGLGFAEGDATVNGQSMYRQILKMATTSDLTDDQVNNIGYETTKKSAENSKKIANQAADLIVGKGKKWEAKIKYDADGIGPEEIKEETVVIRDEKGNIDIPSFTKWLNDEEFFFGREGSAYWTDTIKNGLKTDPNLKKYVGELTKFDYDQLLTKGNKDAKHGSITNEEFYYGGLSAFKAYEQFKKTTQNYGRKFFANEVPDYDIQTYKFNEREFVGVGAYNSGIKKFMFNVDPYFSLPKWSVTSFANHESMMGHHNQLMYAQKYLSSVGEFGKYKLGNVFHYTSYVEGWALFMEWFGIEAGFYGTPDYDNKDGDLYAMPVDFSTAHGITNFFTAKTEAEVTDDMIQQIKDLHNGVYWNKVAQVNKYENQDKKHAMDAVKLANLLQYQGALNEAQLRNMRLALDTAYHGKGVKGHEDLPAGASINQVREFMKKNSSLGIGDITSESRRYLSYVGQATSYNSGKAVMMDLYTKVQKKLGLTRREFVEKDNHKYVKEFFDALLRNSALPMDALIKSVSAKYGLTVEKK
;
A
#
# COMPACT_ATOMS: atom_id res chain seq x y z
N MET A 1 -32.73 42.32 44.24
CA MET A 1 -31.79 41.47 44.97
C MET A 1 -32.38 40.14 45.43
N ASN A 2 -33.63 40.05 45.91
CA ASN A 2 -34.19 38.74 46.37
C ASN A 2 -34.42 37.69 45.25
N SER A 3 -34.85 38.06 44.06
CA SER A 3 -35.10 37.09 42.97
C SER A 3 -33.83 36.41 42.42
N SER A 4 -32.69 37.11 42.45
CA SER A 4 -31.42 36.56 42.01
C SER A 4 -30.84 35.56 43.03
N LYS A 5 -31.06 35.79 44.30
CA LYS A 5 -30.62 34.85 45.37
C LYS A 5 -31.39 33.53 45.31
N THR A 6 -32.71 33.58 45.14
CA THR A 6 -33.58 32.40 45.05
C THR A 6 -33.23 31.56 43.80
N SER A 7 -32.87 32.19 42.66
CA SER A 7 -32.41 31.49 41.43
C SER A 7 -31.04 30.85 41.62
N LEU A 8 -30.14 31.49 42.40
CA LEU A 8 -28.81 30.92 42.68
C LEU A 8 -28.88 29.72 43.63
N ASP A 9 -29.71 29.82 44.68
CA ASP A 9 -29.94 28.74 45.63
C ASP A 9 -30.60 27.50 44.96
N ALA A 10 -31.51 27.72 44.01
CA ALA A 10 -32.10 26.63 43.23
C ALA A 10 -31.04 25.93 42.32
N LYS A 11 -30.14 26.71 41.71
CA LYS A 11 -29.05 26.15 40.91
C LYS A 11 -28.03 25.36 41.75
N ILE A 12 -27.69 25.88 42.93
CA ILE A 12 -26.80 25.21 43.87
C ILE A 12 -27.43 23.88 44.32
N THR A 13 -28.73 23.86 44.63
CA THR A 13 -29.44 22.63 45.02
C THR A 13 -29.47 21.59 43.86
N ASP A 14 -29.65 22.02 42.62
CA ASP A 14 -29.61 21.14 41.44
C ASP A 14 -28.21 20.57 41.21
N ILE A 15 -27.19 21.40 41.29
CA ILE A 15 -25.77 20.96 41.17
C ILE A 15 -25.40 20.00 42.29
N THR A 16 -25.83 20.24 43.53
CA THR A 16 -25.58 19.35 44.66
C THR A 16 -26.21 17.97 44.44
N LYS A 17 -27.47 17.94 43.98
CA LYS A 17 -28.13 16.68 43.64
C LYS A 17 -27.43 15.91 42.51
N LYS A 18 -26.95 16.62 41.48
CA LYS A 18 -26.16 16.01 40.41
C LYS A 18 -24.82 15.47 40.89
N LEU A 19 -24.18 16.18 41.78
CA LEU A 19 -22.91 15.75 42.43
C LEU A 19 -23.11 14.50 43.30
N GLU A 20 -24.19 14.43 44.07
CA GLU A 20 -24.54 13.25 44.87
C GLU A 20 -24.86 12.03 44.00
N ALA A 21 -25.56 12.22 42.88
CA ALA A 21 -25.84 11.15 41.90
C ALA A 21 -24.54 10.65 41.25
N LEU A 22 -23.65 11.52 40.81
CA LEU A 22 -22.34 11.20 40.24
C LEU A 22 -21.43 10.47 41.26
N ASN A 23 -21.41 10.92 42.50
CA ASN A 23 -20.63 10.27 43.56
C ASN A 23 -21.17 8.85 43.90
N LYS A 24 -22.48 8.66 43.82
CA LYS A 24 -23.07 7.31 43.99
C LYS A 24 -22.70 6.40 42.79
N GLU A 25 -22.78 6.90 41.58
CA GLU A 25 -22.42 6.21 40.34
C GLU A 25 -20.91 5.83 40.37
N TYR A 26 -20.06 6.75 40.84
CA TYR A 26 -18.64 6.49 41.06
C TYR A 26 -18.38 5.39 42.08
N ALA A 27 -19.07 5.44 43.22
CA ALA A 27 -18.96 4.43 44.27
C ALA A 27 -19.43 3.04 43.80
N ASP A 28 -20.52 2.97 43.02
CA ASP A 28 -21.00 1.75 42.43
C ASP A 28 -20.02 1.21 41.34
N SER A 29 -19.36 2.10 40.63
CA SER A 29 -18.32 1.77 39.64
C SER A 29 -17.05 1.20 40.33
N VAL A 30 -16.61 1.83 41.42
CA VAL A 30 -15.48 1.32 42.24
C VAL A 30 -15.79 -0.05 42.81
N LYS A 31 -17.01 -0.27 43.30
CA LYS A 31 -17.44 -1.58 43.84
C LYS A 31 -17.47 -2.65 42.76
N LYS A 32 -17.93 -2.33 41.56
CA LYS A 32 -17.87 -3.24 40.39
C LYS A 32 -16.43 -3.55 40.01
N SER A 33 -15.54 -2.58 40.05
CA SER A 33 -14.11 -2.74 39.76
C SER A 33 -13.45 -3.69 40.79
N ASP A 34 -13.80 -3.57 42.07
CA ASP A 34 -13.28 -4.46 43.12
C ASP A 34 -13.83 -5.88 43.01
N GLU A 35 -15.10 -6.06 42.66
CA GLU A 35 -15.71 -7.38 42.40
C GLU A 35 -15.07 -8.03 41.15
N LEU A 36 -14.81 -7.24 40.11
CA LEU A 36 -14.11 -7.68 38.89
C LEU A 36 -12.66 -8.09 39.19
N SER A 37 -11.95 -7.31 40.00
CA SER A 37 -10.59 -7.61 40.44
C SER A 37 -10.52 -8.92 41.26
N LYS A 38 -11.54 -9.21 42.06
CA LYS A 38 -11.66 -10.46 42.80
C LYS A 38 -11.97 -11.66 41.90
N LEU A 39 -12.78 -11.47 40.88
CA LEU A 39 -13.04 -12.48 39.83
C LEU A 39 -11.79 -12.79 38.99
N LEU A 40 -11.02 -11.76 38.62
CA LEU A 40 -9.79 -11.89 37.86
C LEU A 40 -8.61 -12.47 38.65
N SER A 41 -8.64 -12.39 39.99
CA SER A 41 -7.61 -12.98 40.88
C SER A 41 -7.76 -14.48 41.11
N LYS A 42 -8.85 -15.12 40.67
CA LYS A 42 -8.99 -16.57 40.69
C LYS A 42 -8.14 -17.18 39.57
N GLU A 43 -7.03 -17.77 39.94
CA GLU A 43 -6.16 -18.50 39.04
C GLU A 43 -6.97 -19.57 38.27
N ASN A 44 -6.93 -19.49 36.93
CA ASN A 44 -7.46 -20.48 36.00
C ASN A 44 -8.99 -20.74 35.98
N ASP A 45 -9.83 -19.75 36.28
CA ASP A 45 -11.27 -19.85 36.06
C ASP A 45 -11.60 -19.56 34.58
N ASN A 46 -11.76 -20.61 33.76
CA ASN A 46 -12.14 -20.55 32.37
C ASN A 46 -13.66 -20.62 32.13
N SER A 47 -14.46 -20.32 33.14
CA SER A 47 -15.92 -20.26 33.01
C SER A 47 -16.34 -19.16 31.98
N PRO A 48 -17.43 -19.32 31.24
CA PRO A 48 -17.92 -18.29 30.33
C PRO A 48 -18.14 -16.93 30.98
N ALA A 49 -18.57 -16.92 32.25
CA ALA A 49 -18.77 -15.69 33.01
C ALA A 49 -17.43 -14.97 33.32
N SER A 50 -16.39 -15.73 33.68
CA SER A 50 -15.04 -15.19 33.92
C SER A 50 -14.41 -14.65 32.63
N GLN A 51 -14.59 -15.36 31.52
CA GLN A 51 -14.13 -14.92 30.19
C GLN A 51 -14.82 -13.63 29.73
N GLU A 52 -16.13 -13.51 29.92
CA GLU A 52 -16.89 -12.30 29.60
C GLU A 52 -16.45 -11.13 30.49
N ALA A 53 -16.26 -11.35 31.80
CA ALA A 53 -15.79 -10.32 32.71
C ALA A 53 -14.39 -9.80 32.33
N ALA A 54 -13.45 -10.69 31.98
CA ALA A 54 -12.12 -10.33 31.55
C ALA A 54 -12.15 -9.53 30.24
N ALA A 55 -12.96 -9.92 29.26
CA ALA A 55 -13.14 -9.21 28.01
C ALA A 55 -13.73 -7.80 28.22
N ARG A 56 -14.73 -7.67 29.08
CA ARG A 56 -15.33 -6.38 29.47
C ARG A 56 -14.28 -5.46 30.13
N HIS A 57 -13.48 -5.98 31.03
CA HIS A 57 -12.44 -5.19 31.69
C HIS A 57 -11.39 -4.64 30.73
N ILE A 58 -11.02 -5.38 29.67
CA ILE A 58 -10.15 -4.88 28.61
C ILE A 58 -10.73 -3.62 27.97
N LEU A 59 -12.03 -3.60 27.68
CA LEU A 59 -12.70 -2.47 27.05
C LEU A 59 -12.88 -1.29 28.01
N GLU A 60 -13.18 -1.56 29.29
CA GLU A 60 -13.25 -0.54 30.34
C GLU A 60 -11.90 0.17 30.53
N LEU A 61 -10.77 -0.57 30.49
CA LEU A 61 -9.44 0.04 30.55
C LEU A 61 -9.15 0.95 29.38
N LYS A 62 -9.70 0.64 28.17
CA LYS A 62 -9.57 1.52 27.01
C LYS A 62 -10.31 2.84 27.23
N ASP A 63 -11.58 2.77 27.66
CA ASP A 63 -12.38 3.95 27.94
C ASP A 63 -11.77 4.79 29.09
N ASP A 64 -11.25 4.15 30.15
CA ASP A 64 -10.57 4.82 31.26
C ASP A 64 -9.32 5.59 30.81
N LEU A 65 -8.51 5.00 29.90
CA LEU A 65 -7.34 5.69 29.34
C LEU A 65 -7.75 6.91 28.54
N GLU A 66 -8.73 6.77 27.67
CA GLU A 66 -9.24 7.87 26.83
C GLU A 66 -9.76 9.02 27.70
N ASN A 67 -10.56 8.71 28.71
CA ASN A 67 -11.05 9.69 29.69
C ASN A 67 -9.91 10.37 30.47
N GLU A 68 -8.85 9.63 30.86
CA GLU A 68 -7.70 10.23 31.58
C GLU A 68 -6.93 11.20 30.67
N LEU A 69 -6.73 10.87 29.39
CA LEU A 69 -6.11 11.78 28.41
C LEU A 69 -6.97 13.04 28.17
N GLU A 70 -8.28 12.88 27.98
CA GLU A 70 -9.21 13.98 27.79
C GLU A 70 -9.25 14.91 29.00
N ASN A 71 -9.41 14.37 30.19
CA ASN A 71 -9.40 15.15 31.46
C ASN A 71 -8.09 15.92 31.66
N ALA A 72 -6.97 15.36 31.21
CA ALA A 72 -5.68 16.02 31.23
C ALA A 72 -5.47 17.00 30.07
N LYS A 73 -6.39 17.08 29.10
CA LYS A 73 -6.30 17.85 27.85
C LYS A 73 -5.06 17.45 27.02
N LEU A 74 -4.80 16.17 26.96
CA LEU A 74 -3.67 15.55 26.26
C LEU A 74 -4.11 14.67 25.07
N ASP A 75 -5.41 14.55 24.87
CA ASP A 75 -6.00 13.93 23.71
C ASP A 75 -5.76 14.83 22.47
N ASP A 76 -5.60 14.19 21.32
CA ASP A 76 -5.51 14.85 20.00
C ASP A 76 -4.50 16.02 19.87
N ILE A 77 -3.34 15.92 20.55
CA ILE A 77 -2.27 16.92 20.43
C ILE A 77 -1.40 16.63 19.22
N SER A 78 -1.51 17.42 18.14
CA SER A 78 -0.76 17.28 16.91
C SER A 78 0.73 17.63 17.00
N ALA A 79 1.13 18.50 17.93
CA ALA A 79 2.51 18.87 18.20
C ALA A 79 2.76 19.02 19.71
N PRO A 80 3.01 17.92 20.44
CA PRO A 80 3.21 17.99 21.88
C PRO A 80 4.56 18.66 22.23
N THR A 81 4.59 19.35 23.37
CA THR A 81 5.83 19.77 24.03
C THR A 81 6.53 18.56 24.63
N ALA A 82 7.77 18.71 25.06
CA ALA A 82 8.51 17.67 25.78
C ALA A 82 7.79 17.23 27.07
N GLU A 83 7.23 18.17 27.83
CA GLU A 83 6.48 17.90 29.05
C GLU A 83 5.17 17.14 28.78
N GLN A 84 4.40 17.58 27.78
CA GLN A 84 3.18 16.87 27.36
C GLN A 84 3.51 15.46 26.88
N SER A 85 4.54 15.32 26.05
CA SER A 85 5.00 14.01 25.54
C SER A 85 5.35 13.06 26.68
N LYS A 86 6.09 13.52 27.69
CA LYS A 86 6.43 12.74 28.87
C LYS A 86 5.17 12.30 29.64
N LYS A 87 4.23 13.22 29.88
CA LYS A 87 3.00 12.94 30.62
C LYS A 87 2.10 11.94 29.88
N ILE A 88 2.00 12.07 28.56
CA ILE A 88 1.27 11.11 27.71
C ILE A 88 1.91 9.71 27.83
N SER A 89 3.25 9.61 27.73
CA SER A 89 3.97 8.34 27.89
C SER A 89 3.72 7.71 29.28
N GLU A 90 3.70 8.50 30.34
CA GLU A 90 3.42 8.00 31.68
C GLU A 90 1.99 7.44 31.81
N ILE A 91 0.99 8.11 31.24
CA ILE A 91 -0.41 7.63 31.22
C ILE A 91 -0.49 6.29 30.45
N TYR A 92 0.04 6.21 29.24
CA TYR A 92 0.06 4.95 28.48
C TYR A 92 0.79 3.83 29.26
N GLY A 93 1.92 4.13 29.89
CA GLY A 93 2.67 3.17 30.71
C GLY A 93 1.84 2.56 31.85
N LYS A 94 1.07 3.38 32.55
CA LYS A 94 0.14 2.95 33.61
C LYS A 94 -0.92 1.96 33.08
N TYR A 95 -1.49 2.22 31.90
CA TYR A 95 -2.54 1.35 31.34
C TYR A 95 -1.97 0.10 30.67
N ILE A 96 -0.78 0.16 30.07
CA ILE A 96 -0.04 -1.02 29.60
C ILE A 96 0.24 -1.98 30.76
N GLU A 97 0.60 -1.48 31.94
CA GLU A 97 0.79 -2.29 33.12
C GLU A 97 -0.52 -2.96 33.58
N LYS A 98 -1.63 -2.19 33.60
CA LYS A 98 -2.95 -2.73 34.02
C LYS A 98 -3.42 -3.85 33.05
N ILE A 99 -3.43 -3.61 31.75
CA ILE A 99 -3.88 -4.61 30.78
C ILE A 99 -2.98 -5.85 30.75
N SER A 100 -1.69 -5.69 31.03
CA SER A 100 -0.73 -6.79 31.08
C SER A 100 -0.99 -7.75 32.25
N LYS A 101 -1.65 -7.31 33.34
CA LYS A 101 -2.02 -8.13 34.50
C LYS A 101 -3.23 -9.05 34.23
N ILE A 102 -3.98 -8.86 33.17
CA ILE A 102 -5.09 -9.73 32.79
C ILE A 102 -4.51 -11.07 32.32
N ASN A 103 -4.97 -12.18 32.94
CA ASN A 103 -4.45 -13.52 32.63
C ASN A 103 -4.93 -13.98 31.23
N ASP A 104 -4.01 -14.32 30.34
CA ASP A 104 -4.31 -14.83 29.00
C ASP A 104 -5.14 -16.13 29.02
N ALA A 105 -4.93 -17.00 30.04
CA ALA A 105 -5.68 -18.23 30.18
C ALA A 105 -7.17 -18.02 30.48
N SER A 106 -7.56 -16.85 30.95
CA SER A 106 -8.97 -16.47 31.20
C SER A 106 -9.65 -15.84 29.99
N LEU A 107 -9.00 -15.83 28.81
CA LEU A 107 -9.49 -15.17 27.61
C LEU A 107 -9.83 -16.17 26.51
N THR A 108 -10.87 -15.85 25.72
CA THR A 108 -11.12 -16.51 24.44
C THR A 108 -10.07 -16.09 23.42
N SER A 109 -9.95 -16.80 22.29
CA SER A 109 -9.05 -16.37 21.19
C SER A 109 -9.37 -14.96 20.68
N ASP A 110 -10.64 -14.57 20.68
CA ASP A 110 -11.08 -13.24 20.25
C ASP A 110 -10.74 -12.16 21.27
N SER A 111 -11.07 -12.35 22.55
CA SER A 111 -10.71 -11.39 23.62
C SER A 111 -9.20 -11.29 23.85
N LEU A 112 -8.47 -12.37 23.57
CA LEU A 112 -7.01 -12.36 23.53
C LEU A 112 -6.50 -11.45 22.40
N ALA A 113 -7.09 -11.55 21.21
CA ALA A 113 -6.77 -10.65 20.10
C ALA A 113 -6.99 -9.17 20.47
N TRP A 114 -8.13 -8.86 21.11
CA TRP A 114 -8.46 -7.48 21.54
C TRP A 114 -7.49 -6.96 22.60
N LYS A 115 -7.17 -7.77 23.61
CA LYS A 115 -6.17 -7.42 24.63
C LYS A 115 -4.85 -7.02 23.99
N TYR A 116 -4.32 -7.87 23.11
CA TYR A 116 -3.01 -7.62 22.50
C TYR A 116 -3.03 -6.53 21.46
N ALA A 117 -4.15 -6.33 20.74
CA ALA A 117 -4.28 -5.22 19.81
C ALA A 117 -4.32 -3.87 20.53
N ILE A 118 -5.12 -3.74 21.59
CA ILE A 118 -5.22 -2.53 22.39
C ILE A 118 -3.87 -2.25 23.09
N LYS A 119 -3.28 -3.26 23.69
CA LYS A 119 -1.97 -3.12 24.33
C LYS A 119 -0.90 -2.68 23.34
N TYR A 120 -0.88 -3.27 22.14
CA TYR A 120 0.06 -2.91 21.09
C TYR A 120 -0.10 -1.44 20.67
N ASP A 121 -1.34 -1.00 20.45
CA ASP A 121 -1.64 0.39 20.12
C ASP A 121 -1.09 1.37 21.17
N TRP A 122 -1.29 1.05 22.45
CA TRP A 122 -0.73 1.83 23.55
C TRP A 122 0.80 1.79 23.64
N GLU A 123 1.42 0.64 23.36
CA GLU A 123 2.88 0.51 23.28
C GLU A 123 3.46 1.34 22.14
N ILE A 124 2.79 1.39 20.98
CA ILE A 124 3.19 2.24 19.86
C ILE A 124 3.07 3.72 20.24
N ALA A 125 1.93 4.14 20.80
CA ALA A 125 1.75 5.52 21.26
C ALA A 125 2.80 5.92 22.29
N LYS A 126 3.02 5.09 23.32
CA LYS A 126 4.08 5.30 24.31
C LYS A 126 5.45 5.40 23.66
N GLY A 127 5.78 4.46 22.78
CA GLY A 127 7.07 4.40 22.08
C GLY A 127 7.33 5.65 21.20
N HIS A 128 6.30 6.23 20.61
CA HIS A 128 6.41 7.50 19.87
C HIS A 128 6.88 8.64 20.77
N HIS A 129 6.31 8.72 21.98
CA HIS A 129 6.69 9.74 22.95
C HIS A 129 8.06 9.47 23.57
N ASP A 130 8.37 8.23 23.94
CA ASP A 130 9.66 7.84 24.51
C ASP A 130 10.82 8.10 23.53
N ASN A 131 10.63 7.82 22.24
CA ASN A 131 11.62 8.06 21.20
C ASN A 131 11.56 9.47 20.59
N GLN A 132 10.80 10.39 21.18
CA GLN A 132 10.75 11.81 20.80
C GLN A 132 10.40 12.05 19.31
N LEU A 133 9.49 11.25 18.73
CA LEU A 133 9.15 11.38 17.31
C LEU A 133 8.53 12.75 16.95
N ARG A 134 8.05 13.50 17.96
CA ARG A 134 7.63 14.91 17.82
C ARG A 134 8.70 15.83 17.19
N LEU A 135 9.97 15.43 17.24
CA LEU A 135 11.11 16.19 16.68
C LEU A 135 11.31 15.97 15.18
N LEU A 136 10.64 14.99 14.57
CA LEU A 136 10.81 14.68 13.15
C LEU A 136 9.78 15.36 12.26
N ASN A 137 8.50 15.26 12.63
CA ASN A 137 7.43 15.70 11.76
C ASN A 137 6.11 15.76 12.54
N PRO A 138 5.28 16.80 12.36
CA PRO A 138 4.01 16.95 13.10
C PRO A 138 2.97 15.88 12.77
N THR A 139 3.00 15.33 11.56
CA THR A 139 2.03 14.32 11.12
C THR A 139 2.55 12.89 11.32
N PHE A 140 3.70 12.73 11.94
CA PHE A 140 4.39 11.46 12.09
C PHE A 140 3.55 10.44 12.86
N PHE A 141 2.83 10.86 13.88
CA PHE A 141 1.93 10.03 14.69
C PHE A 141 0.79 9.37 13.90
N TYR A 142 0.44 9.93 12.75
CA TYR A 142 -0.63 9.44 11.89
C TYR A 142 -0.15 8.61 10.70
N GLY A 143 1.13 8.24 10.66
CA GLY A 143 1.70 7.36 9.63
C GLY A 143 1.79 7.94 8.22
N ASN A 144 1.45 9.21 8.02
CA ASN A 144 1.35 9.85 6.70
C ASN A 144 2.38 10.94 6.44
N ALA A 145 3.43 10.96 7.23
CA ALA A 145 4.23 12.16 7.39
C ALA A 145 5.01 12.61 6.18
N SER A 146 5.43 11.73 5.32
CA SER A 146 6.54 12.11 4.48
C SER A 146 6.45 11.79 3.01
N VAL A 147 5.50 10.98 2.57
CA VAL A 147 5.30 10.77 1.12
C VAL A 147 4.90 12.06 0.43
N TYR A 148 4.13 12.84 1.16
CA TYR A 148 3.67 14.14 0.72
C TYR A 148 4.05 15.16 1.79
N PRO A 149 5.34 15.56 1.88
CA PRO A 149 5.80 16.56 2.85
C PRO A 149 4.92 17.80 2.82
N MET A 150 4.32 18.06 1.69
CA MET A 150 3.32 19.10 1.47
C MET A 150 2.11 19.02 2.38
N ASN A 151 1.60 17.82 2.64
CA ASN A 151 0.44 17.67 3.51
C ASN A 151 0.79 18.00 4.95
N ALA A 152 2.04 17.80 5.36
CA ALA A 152 2.56 18.18 6.66
C ALA A 152 2.69 19.69 6.85
N PHE A 153 2.94 20.42 5.77
CA PHE A 153 3.25 21.85 5.79
C PHE A 153 2.15 22.75 5.22
N SER A 154 1.06 22.17 4.71
CA SER A 154 -0.04 22.93 4.14
C SER A 154 -1.18 23.12 5.14
N ASN A 155 -1.94 24.21 5.01
CA ASN A 155 -3.15 24.49 5.77
C ASN A 155 -4.35 23.56 5.42
N GLN A 156 -4.15 22.52 4.64
CA GLN A 156 -5.25 21.61 4.22
C GLN A 156 -5.90 20.84 5.39
N TYR A 157 -5.22 20.74 6.51
CA TYR A 157 -5.79 20.19 7.75
C TYR A 157 -6.60 21.18 8.57
N GLY A 158 -6.78 22.41 8.09
CA GLY A 158 -7.44 23.51 8.78
C GLY A 158 -8.92 23.30 9.15
N LYS A 159 -9.54 22.18 8.76
CA LYS A 159 -10.89 21.84 9.20
C LYS A 159 -10.93 21.40 10.67
N TYR A 160 -9.82 20.92 11.21
CA TYR A 160 -9.70 20.41 12.59
C TYR A 160 -8.71 21.22 13.46
N GLY A 161 -8.36 22.44 13.04
CA GLY A 161 -7.42 23.30 13.71
C GLY A 161 -6.12 23.48 12.91
N GLN A 162 -5.63 24.70 12.89
CA GLN A 162 -4.32 25.00 12.29
C GLN A 162 -3.26 24.18 13.04
N LEU A 163 -2.33 23.57 12.30
CA LEU A 163 -1.14 23.00 12.91
C LEU A 163 -0.52 24.05 13.84
N PRO A 164 -0.14 23.70 15.06
CA PRO A 164 0.41 24.66 16.01
C PRO A 164 1.85 25.00 15.61
N TYR A 165 2.02 25.80 14.55
CA TYR A 165 3.33 26.12 13.96
C TYR A 165 4.32 26.73 14.95
N LYS A 166 3.82 27.42 15.99
CA LYS A 166 4.67 27.91 17.08
C LYS A 166 5.36 26.75 17.81
N GLN A 167 4.60 25.72 18.18
CA GLN A 167 5.16 24.55 18.85
C GLN A 167 5.99 23.68 17.90
N LEU A 168 5.56 23.56 16.66
CA LEU A 168 6.31 22.85 15.63
C LEU A 168 7.69 23.47 15.41
N LEU A 169 7.76 24.79 15.29
CA LEU A 169 9.02 25.52 15.18
C LEU A 169 9.90 25.29 16.42
N ALA A 170 9.32 25.28 17.62
CA ALA A 170 10.06 24.96 18.84
C ALA A 170 10.62 23.53 18.83
N ASN A 171 9.82 22.55 18.42
CA ASN A 171 10.25 21.17 18.30
C ASN A 171 11.38 20.99 17.27
N PHE A 172 11.34 21.67 16.12
CA PHE A 172 12.41 21.62 15.13
C PHE A 172 13.69 22.36 15.57
N LYS A 173 13.57 23.41 16.36
CA LYS A 173 14.73 24.06 17.03
C LYS A 173 15.39 23.09 18.03
N GLU A 174 14.57 22.38 18.80
CA GLU A 174 15.05 21.35 19.71
C GLU A 174 15.68 20.16 18.94
N ALA A 175 15.12 19.73 17.82
CA ALA A 175 15.71 18.72 16.94
C ALA A 175 17.12 19.07 16.48
N VAL A 176 17.36 20.33 16.10
CA VAL A 176 18.68 20.83 15.74
C VAL A 176 19.65 20.77 16.94
N GLN A 177 19.19 21.13 18.16
CA GLN A 177 20.01 21.04 19.37
C GLN A 177 20.45 19.60 19.67
N HIS A 178 19.56 18.63 19.47
CA HIS A 178 19.82 17.21 19.64
C HIS A 178 20.50 16.53 18.43
N LYS A 179 20.83 17.29 17.38
CA LYS A 179 21.39 16.76 16.10
C LYS A 179 20.50 15.70 15.43
N ILE A 180 19.21 15.73 15.66
CA ILE A 180 18.20 14.89 15.01
C ILE A 180 17.63 15.67 13.82
N VAL A 181 18.40 15.75 12.77
CA VAL A 181 18.07 16.46 11.53
C VAL A 181 18.18 15.50 10.36
N MET A 182 17.19 15.51 9.47
CA MET A 182 17.23 14.71 8.25
C MET A 182 18.37 15.16 7.32
N SER A 183 18.84 14.27 6.47
CA SER A 183 19.91 14.59 5.50
C SER A 183 19.55 15.79 4.61
N LYS A 184 20.58 16.44 4.05
CA LYS A 184 20.37 17.54 3.08
C LYS A 184 19.60 17.06 1.85
N VAL A 185 19.80 15.84 1.38
CA VAL A 185 19.08 15.25 0.25
C VAL A 185 17.59 15.18 0.57
N TYR A 186 17.24 14.62 1.73
CA TYR A 186 15.84 14.55 2.18
C TYR A 186 15.24 15.95 2.36
N SER A 187 15.93 16.82 3.11
CA SER A 187 15.42 18.17 3.41
C SER A 187 15.23 19.03 2.16
N LYS A 188 16.12 18.87 1.15
CA LYS A 188 15.98 19.54 -0.15
C LYS A 188 14.73 19.07 -0.90
N MET A 189 14.42 17.77 -0.89
CA MET A 189 13.16 17.25 -1.46
C MET A 189 11.92 17.85 -0.79
N VAL A 190 11.94 18.02 0.52
CA VAL A 190 10.85 18.66 1.28
C VAL A 190 10.70 20.13 0.88
N VAL A 191 11.80 20.87 0.81
CA VAL A 191 11.80 22.28 0.40
C VAL A 191 11.32 22.44 -1.04
N ASN A 192 11.78 21.59 -1.96
CA ASN A 192 11.29 21.53 -3.33
C ASN A 192 9.77 21.40 -3.38
N ALA A 193 9.22 20.42 -2.64
CA ALA A 193 7.80 20.12 -2.62
C ALA A 193 6.96 21.32 -2.09
N PHE A 194 7.34 21.93 -0.97
CA PHE A 194 6.56 23.05 -0.43
C PHE A 194 6.73 24.34 -1.25
N VAL A 195 7.92 24.61 -1.81
CA VAL A 195 8.13 25.77 -2.68
C VAL A 195 7.30 25.66 -3.94
N GLY A 196 7.35 24.52 -4.63
CA GLY A 196 6.60 24.29 -5.85
C GLY A 196 5.08 24.40 -5.68
N ARG A 197 4.56 24.13 -4.47
CA ARG A 197 3.12 24.13 -4.22
C ARG A 197 2.59 25.39 -3.56
N LEU A 198 3.28 25.94 -2.57
CA LEU A 198 2.76 27.05 -1.78
C LEU A 198 3.06 28.42 -2.35
N PHE A 199 4.08 28.57 -3.21
CA PHE A 199 4.62 29.85 -3.64
C PHE A 199 4.44 30.12 -5.14
N GLN A 200 3.38 29.59 -5.76
CA GLN A 200 3.17 29.72 -7.22
C GLN A 200 3.05 31.18 -7.69
N GLU A 201 2.47 32.07 -6.88
CA GLU A 201 2.41 33.50 -7.21
C GLU A 201 3.79 34.15 -7.20
N GLU A 202 4.61 33.87 -6.20
CA GLU A 202 5.97 34.37 -6.04
C GLU A 202 6.88 33.80 -7.14
N LEU A 203 6.72 32.54 -7.50
CA LEU A 203 7.43 31.89 -8.60
C LEU A 203 7.07 32.56 -9.93
N THR A 204 5.80 32.88 -10.17
CA THR A 204 5.36 33.63 -11.37
C THR A 204 5.99 35.01 -11.42
N LYS A 205 5.98 35.75 -10.29
CA LYS A 205 6.64 37.08 -10.19
C LYS A 205 8.14 36.97 -10.49
N PHE A 206 8.81 35.94 -9.97
CA PHE A 206 10.23 35.70 -10.23
C PHE A 206 10.49 35.36 -11.70
N VAL A 207 9.68 34.52 -12.33
CA VAL A 207 9.79 34.17 -13.77
C VAL A 207 9.67 35.43 -14.64
N GLU A 208 8.72 36.30 -14.33
CA GLU A 208 8.46 37.53 -15.08
C GLU A 208 9.55 38.64 -14.89
N ASP A 209 10.24 38.63 -13.76
CA ASP A 209 11.29 39.59 -13.45
C ASP A 209 12.57 39.31 -14.26
N LYS A 210 12.70 39.96 -15.42
CA LYS A 210 13.87 39.82 -16.31
C LYS A 210 15.19 40.34 -15.74
N SER A 211 15.13 41.11 -14.64
CA SER A 211 16.33 41.61 -13.99
C SER A 211 16.99 40.61 -13.05
N LYS A 212 16.28 39.53 -12.68
CA LYS A 212 16.75 38.51 -11.75
C LYS A 212 16.88 37.15 -12.45
N ASN A 213 18.04 36.52 -12.31
CA ASN A 213 18.28 35.16 -12.77
C ASN A 213 18.26 34.12 -11.64
N GLU A 214 18.31 34.58 -10.40
CA GLU A 214 18.24 33.75 -9.19
C GLU A 214 17.46 34.43 -8.07
N ILE A 215 16.91 33.65 -7.15
CA ILE A 215 16.27 34.09 -5.92
C ILE A 215 16.56 33.07 -4.80
N SER A 216 16.88 33.58 -3.59
CA SER A 216 17.00 32.66 -2.45
C SER A 216 15.60 32.17 -2.02
N VAL A 217 15.53 30.92 -1.50
CA VAL A 217 14.28 30.39 -0.94
C VAL A 217 13.81 31.24 0.26
N ALA A 218 14.76 31.76 1.05
CA ALA A 218 14.44 32.64 2.16
C ALA A 218 13.77 33.95 1.70
N ASP A 219 14.28 34.58 0.62
CA ASP A 219 13.68 35.79 0.05
C ASP A 219 12.34 35.51 -0.62
N LEU A 220 12.20 34.35 -1.28
CA LEU A 220 10.93 33.90 -1.86
C LEU A 220 9.84 33.78 -0.78
N ILE A 221 10.15 33.11 0.34
CA ILE A 221 9.25 32.97 1.48
C ILE A 221 8.96 34.35 2.09
N GLU A 222 9.96 35.21 2.23
CA GLU A 222 9.80 36.55 2.79
C GLU A 222 8.86 37.42 1.96
N SER A 223 8.93 37.30 0.63
CA SER A 223 8.08 38.06 -0.31
C SER A 223 6.64 37.58 -0.38
N SER A 224 6.31 36.42 0.26
CA SER A 224 4.98 35.83 0.20
C SER A 224 3.98 36.52 1.13
N SER A 225 2.71 36.24 0.87
CA SER A 225 1.59 36.66 1.73
C SER A 225 1.45 35.82 3.01
N LEU A 226 2.30 34.80 3.23
CA LEU A 226 2.29 34.02 4.46
C LEU A 226 2.68 34.88 5.66
N GLU A 227 2.08 34.61 6.82
CA GLU A 227 2.30 35.36 8.02
C GLU A 227 2.56 34.50 9.25
N GLY A 228 3.14 35.12 10.29
CA GLY A 228 3.28 34.50 11.61
C GLY A 228 4.16 33.28 11.66
N ASN A 229 3.83 32.39 12.60
CA ASN A 229 4.65 31.21 12.90
C ASN A 229 4.78 30.23 11.72
N TRP A 230 3.82 30.20 10.80
CA TRP A 230 3.90 29.34 9.61
C TRP A 230 5.03 29.80 8.67
N LYS A 231 5.07 31.09 8.36
CA LYS A 231 6.15 31.69 7.56
C LYS A 231 7.52 31.48 8.22
N GLU A 232 7.60 31.74 9.53
CA GLU A 232 8.83 31.53 10.31
C GLU A 232 9.29 30.07 10.27
N PHE A 233 8.37 29.13 10.40
CA PHE A 233 8.68 27.70 10.36
C PHE A 233 9.25 27.28 9.00
N LEU A 234 8.59 27.64 7.89
CA LEU A 234 9.07 27.29 6.54
C LEU A 234 10.45 27.90 6.26
N LYS A 235 10.66 29.17 6.66
CA LYS A 235 11.95 29.83 6.53
C LYS A 235 13.03 29.14 7.37
N TYR A 236 12.73 28.81 8.63
CA TYR A 236 13.63 28.07 9.51
C TYR A 236 14.01 26.70 8.92
N TYR A 237 13.03 25.96 8.38
CA TYR A 237 13.24 24.66 7.75
C TYR A 237 14.18 24.78 6.54
N ALA A 238 13.92 25.72 5.63
CA ALA A 238 14.71 25.89 4.40
C ALA A 238 16.12 26.47 4.65
N THR A 239 16.40 26.99 5.83
CA THR A 239 17.69 27.61 6.15
C THR A 239 18.41 26.87 7.27
N THR A 240 18.07 27.13 8.53
CA THR A 240 18.80 26.64 9.70
C THR A 240 18.70 25.12 9.84
N TYR A 241 17.49 24.55 9.71
CA TYR A 241 17.30 23.10 9.80
C TYR A 241 18.03 22.36 8.67
N TYR A 242 17.89 22.82 7.41
CA TYR A 242 18.59 22.28 6.26
C TYR A 242 20.12 22.30 6.46
N ASN A 243 20.68 23.42 6.97
CA ASN A 243 22.11 23.57 7.19
C ASN A 243 22.65 22.79 8.40
N ALA A 244 21.78 22.36 9.31
CA ALA A 244 22.16 21.57 10.48
C ALA A 244 22.36 20.08 10.20
N ALA A 245 22.12 19.61 8.97
CA ALA A 245 22.31 18.22 8.59
C ALA A 245 23.75 17.73 8.86
N THR A 246 23.89 16.58 9.49
CA THR A 246 25.18 15.97 9.90
C THR A 246 25.51 14.68 9.15
N HIS A 247 24.57 14.13 8.38
CA HIS A 247 24.73 12.88 7.63
C HIS A 247 24.11 12.99 6.23
N GLY A 248 24.52 12.14 5.30
CA GLY A 248 23.95 12.04 3.96
C GLY A 248 23.82 13.41 3.27
N LEU A 249 24.92 14.17 3.22
CA LEU A 249 24.84 15.60 2.93
C LEU A 249 24.51 15.92 1.46
N GLY A 250 24.90 15.05 0.51
CA GLY A 250 24.71 15.36 -0.90
C GLY A 250 25.56 16.55 -1.37
N GLU A 251 24.98 17.46 -2.13
CA GLU A 251 25.65 18.72 -2.51
C GLU A 251 25.88 19.62 -1.29
N ASP A 252 27.07 20.20 -1.21
CA ASP A 252 27.41 21.16 -0.14
C ASP A 252 26.89 22.56 -0.46
N ILE A 253 25.59 22.70 -0.48
CA ILE A 253 24.88 23.96 -0.69
C ILE A 253 24.55 24.55 0.69
N LYS A 254 24.98 25.75 0.96
CA LYS A 254 24.72 26.47 2.21
C LYS A 254 23.45 27.32 2.17
N GLU A 255 23.11 27.81 0.98
CA GLU A 255 21.90 28.58 0.75
C GLU A 255 21.11 28.02 -0.43
N LEU A 256 19.88 27.62 -0.18
CA LEU A 256 18.98 27.13 -1.23
C LEU A 256 18.48 28.30 -2.09
N LYS A 257 18.70 28.20 -3.40
CA LYS A 257 18.29 29.19 -4.39
C LYS A 257 17.57 28.54 -5.55
N LEU A 258 16.70 29.32 -6.19
CA LEU A 258 16.09 28.99 -7.49
C LEU A 258 16.79 29.73 -8.61
N TYR A 259 16.96 29.05 -9.74
CA TYR A 259 17.58 29.54 -10.97
C TYR A 259 16.66 29.35 -12.17
N LYS A 260 16.68 30.29 -13.11
CA LYS A 260 15.99 30.14 -14.39
C LYS A 260 16.70 29.22 -15.37
N GLU A 261 17.96 28.93 -15.15
CA GLU A 261 18.79 28.01 -15.93
C GLU A 261 19.33 26.89 -15.04
N ASN A 262 19.53 25.70 -15.59
CA ASN A 262 20.04 24.55 -14.85
C ASN A 262 21.55 24.67 -14.57
N LYS A 263 21.94 25.62 -13.74
CA LYS A 263 23.34 25.85 -13.32
C LYS A 263 23.86 24.79 -12.36
N THR A 264 22.97 24.09 -11.69
CA THR A 264 23.29 23.06 -10.68
C THR A 264 23.40 21.65 -11.26
N ASN A 265 23.16 21.49 -12.56
CA ASN A 265 23.15 20.19 -13.25
C ASN A 265 22.17 19.18 -12.62
N GLU A 266 21.01 19.67 -12.21
CA GLU A 266 19.95 18.81 -11.71
C GLU A 266 19.46 17.82 -12.74
N LYS A 267 19.20 16.59 -12.29
CA LYS A 267 18.73 15.48 -13.11
C LYS A 267 17.23 15.28 -12.99
N GLU A 268 16.64 15.65 -11.85
CA GLU A 268 15.23 15.48 -11.57
C GLU A 268 14.71 16.44 -10.50
N LEU A 269 13.38 16.53 -10.38
CA LEU A 269 12.67 17.41 -9.44
C LEU A 269 12.91 18.92 -9.71
N SER A 270 13.04 19.36 -10.96
CA SER A 270 12.89 20.77 -11.29
C SER A 270 11.49 21.25 -10.88
N ILE A 271 11.36 22.53 -10.52
CA ILE A 271 10.06 23.12 -10.16
C ILE A 271 9.39 23.70 -11.40
N ASP A 272 8.17 23.29 -11.69
CA ASP A 272 7.34 23.85 -12.72
C ASP A 272 6.62 25.10 -12.19
N ALA A 273 7.05 26.27 -12.64
CA ALA A 273 6.39 27.54 -12.43
C ALA A 273 5.57 27.92 -13.68
N ARG A 274 4.68 28.89 -13.58
CA ARG A 274 3.92 29.42 -14.70
C ARG A 274 4.23 30.89 -14.91
N ASP A 275 4.40 31.31 -16.17
CA ASP A 275 4.40 32.71 -16.51
C ASP A 275 2.97 33.30 -16.47
N LYS A 276 2.82 34.61 -16.67
CA LYS A 276 1.49 35.26 -16.71
C LYS A 276 0.58 34.76 -17.84
N GLY A 277 1.15 34.17 -18.88
CA GLY A 277 0.43 33.53 -19.99
C GLY A 277 0.01 32.10 -19.70
N GLY A 278 0.37 31.53 -18.53
CA GLY A 278 0.10 30.15 -18.15
C GLY A 278 1.11 29.13 -18.70
N LYS A 279 2.14 29.56 -19.43
CA LYS A 279 3.20 28.67 -19.94
C LYS A 279 4.06 28.16 -18.82
N ILE A 280 4.36 26.87 -18.84
CA ILE A 280 5.26 26.22 -17.87
C ILE A 280 6.70 26.66 -18.13
N VAL A 281 7.35 27.12 -17.08
CA VAL A 281 8.77 27.48 -17.02
C VAL A 281 9.43 26.65 -15.92
N LYS A 282 10.45 25.86 -16.28
CA LYS A 282 11.21 25.08 -15.31
C LYS A 282 12.19 25.96 -14.55
N LEU A 283 12.18 25.80 -13.23
CA LEU A 283 13.13 26.42 -12.32
C LEU A 283 13.98 25.34 -11.66
N TYR A 284 15.24 25.65 -11.43
CA TYR A 284 16.26 24.74 -10.94
C TYR A 284 16.87 25.24 -9.63
N GLY A 285 17.64 24.42 -8.93
CA GLY A 285 18.33 24.77 -7.68
C GLY A 285 17.80 23.96 -6.48
N LEU A 286 16.57 23.43 -6.56
CA LEU A 286 15.96 22.59 -5.54
C LEU A 286 15.77 21.14 -5.97
N GLY A 287 16.15 20.77 -7.18
CA GLY A 287 16.11 19.41 -7.68
C GLY A 287 17.29 18.58 -7.21
N LEU A 288 17.32 17.31 -7.63
CA LEU A 288 18.39 16.37 -7.26
C LEU A 288 19.48 16.34 -8.33
N THR A 289 20.72 16.52 -7.90
CA THR A 289 21.92 16.36 -8.74
C THR A 289 22.39 14.91 -8.75
N GLU A 290 23.29 14.55 -9.66
CA GLU A 290 23.92 13.23 -9.68
C GLU A 290 24.64 12.90 -8.36
N LYS A 291 25.21 13.91 -7.69
CA LYS A 291 25.86 13.74 -6.39
C LYS A 291 24.85 13.42 -5.29
N ASP A 292 23.67 14.08 -5.29
CA ASP A 292 22.58 13.77 -4.37
C ASP A 292 22.07 12.34 -4.58
N LEU A 293 21.86 11.94 -5.85
CA LEU A 293 21.37 10.60 -6.21
C LEU A 293 22.35 9.48 -5.81
N ASN A 294 23.64 9.77 -5.77
CA ASN A 294 24.69 8.82 -5.35
C ASN A 294 25.06 8.92 -3.86
N GLN A 295 24.45 9.86 -3.12
CA GLN A 295 24.76 10.05 -1.71
C GLN A 295 24.26 8.89 -0.86
N ARG A 296 25.15 8.34 -0.03
CA ARG A 296 24.84 7.27 0.93
C ARG A 296 24.47 7.83 2.30
N ASN A 297 23.91 7.00 3.15
CA ASN A 297 23.53 7.32 4.53
C ASN A 297 22.54 8.50 4.62
N VAL A 298 21.62 8.57 3.68
CA VAL A 298 20.62 9.65 3.59
C VAL A 298 19.39 9.42 4.49
N GLY A 299 19.23 8.21 5.04
CA GLY A 299 18.07 7.81 5.82
C GLY A 299 18.15 8.20 7.30
N LEU A 300 17.01 8.17 7.97
CA LEU A 300 16.81 8.60 9.35
C LEU A 300 17.75 7.91 10.37
N GLY A 301 17.95 6.59 10.26
CA GLY A 301 18.77 5.84 11.22
C GLY A 301 20.23 6.28 11.28
N PHE A 302 20.69 7.05 10.29
CA PHE A 302 22.04 7.61 10.23
C PHE A 302 22.16 9.01 10.84
N ALA A 303 21.05 9.64 11.26
CA ALA A 303 21.09 10.85 12.06
C ALA A 303 21.78 10.55 13.41
N GLU A 304 22.73 11.40 13.81
CA GLU A 304 23.54 11.13 15.00
C GLU A 304 22.72 11.10 16.28
N GLY A 305 22.03 12.20 16.57
CA GLY A 305 21.39 12.41 17.84
C GLY A 305 22.37 12.63 19.01
N ASP A 306 21.90 12.37 20.21
CA ASP A 306 22.67 12.41 21.44
C ASP A 306 22.33 11.22 22.36
N ALA A 307 22.71 11.29 23.63
CA ALA A 307 22.42 10.22 24.60
C ALA A 307 20.93 10.00 24.89
N THR A 308 20.07 10.98 24.57
CA THR A 308 18.63 10.94 24.85
C THR A 308 17.79 10.64 23.60
N VAL A 309 18.25 11.00 22.44
CA VAL A 309 17.55 10.86 21.17
C VAL A 309 18.53 10.45 20.07
N ASN A 310 18.22 9.43 19.28
CA ASN A 310 19.01 9.05 18.14
C ASN A 310 18.15 8.51 16.98
N GLY A 311 18.63 8.68 15.75
CA GLY A 311 17.91 8.31 14.55
C GLY A 311 17.58 6.82 14.44
N GLN A 312 18.47 5.95 14.91
CA GLN A 312 18.25 4.50 14.85
C GLN A 312 17.09 4.04 15.76
N SER A 313 16.98 4.57 16.98
CA SER A 313 15.85 4.28 17.86
C SER A 313 14.52 4.80 17.30
N MET A 314 14.56 6.01 16.71
CA MET A 314 13.40 6.58 16.03
C MET A 314 12.96 5.71 14.85
N TYR A 315 13.89 5.30 13.99
CA TYR A 315 13.57 4.43 12.87
C TYR A 315 13.00 3.07 13.31
N ARG A 316 13.57 2.45 14.34
CA ARG A 316 13.04 1.18 14.90
C ARG A 316 11.63 1.32 15.43
N GLN A 317 11.31 2.42 16.09
CA GLN A 317 9.94 2.72 16.53
C GLN A 317 8.98 2.85 15.37
N ILE A 318 9.40 3.51 14.28
CA ILE A 318 8.63 3.63 13.05
C ILE A 318 8.42 2.26 12.39
N LEU A 319 9.49 1.49 12.29
CA LEU A 319 9.46 0.14 11.70
C LEU A 319 8.52 -0.78 12.48
N LYS A 320 8.55 -0.72 13.81
CA LYS A 320 7.62 -1.46 14.68
C LYS A 320 6.17 -1.09 14.39
N MET A 321 5.86 0.19 14.28
CA MET A 321 4.51 0.65 13.91
C MET A 321 4.10 0.16 12.52
N ALA A 322 4.99 0.27 11.52
CA ALA A 322 4.70 -0.07 10.16
C ALA A 322 4.51 -1.58 9.93
N THR A 323 5.40 -2.39 10.50
CA THR A 323 5.36 -3.87 10.37
C THR A 323 4.40 -4.53 11.36
N THR A 324 4.00 -3.81 12.40
CA THR A 324 3.24 -4.32 13.55
C THR A 324 3.87 -5.57 14.19
N SER A 325 5.20 -5.60 14.23
CA SER A 325 6.00 -6.70 14.77
C SER A 325 7.26 -6.18 15.47
N ASP A 326 7.90 -7.03 16.26
CA ASP A 326 9.19 -6.73 16.92
C ASP A 326 10.42 -7.12 16.06
N LEU A 327 10.25 -7.34 14.76
CA LEU A 327 11.35 -7.62 13.84
C LEU A 327 12.35 -6.46 13.81
N THR A 328 13.63 -6.78 13.83
CA THR A 328 14.70 -5.79 13.65
C THR A 328 14.80 -5.32 12.20
N ASP A 329 15.42 -4.17 11.99
CA ASP A 329 15.71 -3.63 10.64
C ASP A 329 16.49 -4.63 9.77
N ASP A 330 17.46 -5.37 10.34
CA ASP A 330 18.21 -6.41 9.62
C ASP A 330 17.33 -7.61 9.24
N GLN A 331 16.43 -8.05 10.13
CA GLN A 331 15.50 -9.14 9.84
C GLN A 331 14.52 -8.76 8.72
N VAL A 332 13.95 -7.57 8.78
CA VAL A 332 13.04 -7.06 7.72
C VAL A 332 13.78 -6.92 6.40
N ASN A 333 15.01 -6.39 6.41
CA ASN A 333 15.87 -6.29 5.23
C ASN A 333 16.09 -7.65 4.57
N ASN A 334 16.51 -8.65 5.36
CA ASN A 334 16.79 -10.00 4.86
C ASN A 334 15.54 -10.68 4.29
N ILE A 335 14.37 -10.57 4.96
CA ILE A 335 13.11 -11.09 4.42
C ILE A 335 12.82 -10.49 3.04
N GLY A 336 12.94 -9.16 2.93
CA GLY A 336 12.71 -8.47 1.66
C GLY A 336 13.71 -8.87 0.58
N TYR A 337 14.98 -8.96 0.92
CA TYR A 337 16.05 -9.31 -0.02
C TYR A 337 15.88 -10.74 -0.55
N GLU A 338 15.76 -11.74 0.33
CA GLU A 338 15.63 -13.14 -0.06
C GLU A 338 14.37 -13.41 -0.89
N THR A 339 13.25 -12.85 -0.47
CA THR A 339 12.00 -13.00 -1.23
C THR A 339 12.09 -12.29 -2.59
N THR A 340 12.79 -11.16 -2.70
CA THR A 340 13.05 -10.48 -3.98
C THR A 340 13.86 -11.35 -4.93
N LYS A 341 14.96 -11.94 -4.46
CA LYS A 341 15.80 -12.81 -5.29
C LYS A 341 15.03 -14.02 -5.79
N LYS A 342 14.26 -14.67 -4.92
CA LYS A 342 13.43 -15.82 -5.27
C LYS A 342 12.36 -15.50 -6.31
N SER A 343 11.64 -14.38 -6.16
CA SER A 343 10.65 -13.93 -7.14
C SER A 343 11.28 -13.59 -8.49
N ALA A 344 12.46 -12.97 -8.50
CA ALA A 344 13.20 -12.69 -9.75
C ALA A 344 13.57 -13.99 -10.51
N GLU A 345 13.99 -15.03 -9.78
CA GLU A 345 14.26 -16.34 -10.41
C GLU A 345 12.99 -16.98 -10.99
N ASN A 346 11.85 -16.87 -10.32
CA ASN A 346 10.58 -17.35 -10.87
C ASN A 346 10.17 -16.54 -12.13
N SER A 347 10.36 -15.24 -12.16
CA SER A 347 10.14 -14.43 -13.38
C SER A 347 11.01 -14.89 -14.55
N LYS A 348 12.28 -15.28 -14.31
CA LYS A 348 13.12 -15.86 -15.36
C LYS A 348 12.56 -17.20 -15.89
N LYS A 349 12.06 -18.07 -15.00
CA LYS A 349 11.39 -19.32 -15.41
C LYS A 349 10.16 -19.05 -16.28
N ILE A 350 9.34 -18.05 -15.90
CA ILE A 350 8.17 -17.64 -16.68
C ILE A 350 8.60 -17.13 -18.06
N ALA A 351 9.57 -16.24 -18.13
CA ALA A 351 10.09 -15.72 -19.40
C ALA A 351 10.61 -16.86 -20.30
N ASN A 352 11.28 -17.86 -19.72
CA ASN A 352 11.77 -19.00 -20.46
C ASN A 352 10.63 -19.89 -21.00
N GLN A 353 9.58 -20.14 -20.20
CA GLN A 353 8.41 -20.90 -20.64
C GLN A 353 7.59 -20.13 -21.69
N ALA A 354 7.46 -18.80 -21.56
CA ALA A 354 6.83 -17.95 -22.56
C ALA A 354 7.62 -18.00 -23.89
N ALA A 355 8.96 -17.94 -23.81
CA ALA A 355 9.81 -18.10 -24.97
C ALA A 355 9.60 -19.47 -25.66
N ASP A 356 9.50 -20.56 -24.88
CA ASP A 356 9.25 -21.89 -25.45
C ASP A 356 7.90 -21.99 -26.19
N LEU A 357 6.88 -21.28 -25.70
CA LEU A 357 5.57 -21.17 -26.37
C LEU A 357 5.62 -20.31 -27.64
N ILE A 358 6.35 -19.21 -27.63
CA ILE A 358 6.33 -18.20 -28.72
C ILE A 358 7.31 -18.56 -29.84
N VAL A 359 8.54 -18.95 -29.53
CA VAL A 359 9.60 -19.18 -30.53
C VAL A 359 10.02 -20.64 -30.59
N GLY A 360 9.61 -21.49 -29.69
CA GLY A 360 9.99 -22.91 -29.57
C GLY A 360 11.08 -23.15 -28.54
N LYS A 361 11.13 -24.41 -28.08
CA LYS A 361 12.00 -24.86 -26.99
C LYS A 361 13.46 -24.54 -27.24
N GLY A 362 14.06 -23.77 -26.33
CA GLY A 362 15.48 -23.43 -26.31
C GLY A 362 15.94 -22.46 -27.42
N LYS A 363 15.03 -21.93 -28.25
CA LYS A 363 15.38 -20.98 -29.31
C LYS A 363 15.56 -19.57 -28.79
N LYS A 364 16.42 -18.77 -29.45
CA LYS A 364 16.55 -17.34 -29.21
C LYS A 364 15.16 -16.67 -29.32
N TRP A 365 14.87 -15.76 -28.40
CA TRP A 365 13.66 -14.96 -28.47
C TRP A 365 14.01 -13.47 -28.59
N GLU A 366 13.73 -12.95 -29.79
CA GLU A 366 13.84 -11.54 -30.15
C GLU A 366 12.45 -11.03 -30.47
N ALA A 367 12.06 -9.88 -29.90
CA ALA A 367 10.75 -9.29 -30.11
C ALA A 367 10.87 -7.83 -30.49
N LYS A 368 10.09 -7.42 -31.52
CA LYS A 368 9.85 -6.02 -31.79
C LYS A 368 8.70 -5.55 -30.92
N ILE A 369 8.90 -4.49 -30.16
CA ILE A 369 7.95 -3.96 -29.21
C ILE A 369 7.72 -2.47 -29.41
N LYS A 370 6.55 -2.02 -29.00
CA LYS A 370 6.19 -0.62 -28.91
C LYS A 370 5.66 -0.36 -27.49
N TYR A 371 6.24 0.55 -26.76
CA TYR A 371 5.94 0.73 -25.34
C TYR A 371 6.11 2.19 -24.90
N ASP A 372 5.41 2.56 -23.83
CA ASP A 372 5.59 3.81 -23.11
C ASP A 372 6.89 3.73 -22.32
N ALA A 373 7.89 4.52 -22.69
CA ALA A 373 9.25 4.35 -22.20
C ALA A 373 9.48 4.97 -20.81
N ASP A 374 8.75 6.02 -20.45
CA ASP A 374 8.84 6.65 -19.13
C ASP A 374 7.78 6.14 -18.15
N GLY A 375 6.71 5.47 -18.64
CA GLY A 375 5.67 4.84 -17.81
C GLY A 375 4.77 5.83 -17.07
N ILE A 376 4.71 7.08 -17.49
CA ILE A 376 3.97 8.14 -16.78
C ILE A 376 3.00 8.94 -17.67
N GLY A 377 2.68 8.41 -18.84
CA GLY A 377 1.74 9.06 -19.78
C GLY A 377 2.08 8.79 -21.22
N PRO A 378 1.36 9.42 -22.16
CA PRO A 378 1.46 9.09 -23.57
C PRO A 378 2.64 9.74 -24.34
N GLU A 379 3.54 10.46 -23.66
CA GLU A 379 4.48 11.35 -24.34
C GLU A 379 5.71 10.64 -24.93
N GLU A 380 6.18 9.54 -24.32
CA GLU A 380 7.42 8.86 -24.70
C GLU A 380 7.23 7.45 -25.27
N ILE A 381 6.39 7.31 -26.29
CA ILE A 381 6.21 6.03 -26.99
C ILE A 381 7.42 5.70 -27.86
N LYS A 382 8.06 4.55 -27.60
CA LYS A 382 9.24 4.07 -28.32
C LYS A 382 8.99 2.72 -28.99
N GLU A 383 9.63 2.53 -30.16
CA GLU A 383 9.72 1.22 -30.81
C GLU A 383 11.17 0.73 -30.75
N GLU A 384 11.37 -0.51 -30.35
CA GLU A 384 12.68 -1.15 -30.36
C GLU A 384 12.56 -2.67 -30.52
N THR A 385 13.69 -3.29 -30.86
CA THR A 385 13.82 -4.74 -30.87
C THR A 385 14.65 -5.17 -29.66
N VAL A 386 14.10 -6.07 -28.84
CA VAL A 386 14.73 -6.56 -27.63
C VAL A 386 15.04 -8.06 -27.73
N VAL A 387 16.14 -8.49 -27.14
CA VAL A 387 16.49 -9.91 -27.02
C VAL A 387 16.18 -10.37 -25.61
N ILE A 388 15.12 -11.17 -25.45
CA ILE A 388 14.63 -11.63 -24.14
C ILE A 388 15.33 -12.92 -23.73
N ARG A 389 15.55 -13.83 -24.69
CA ARG A 389 16.35 -15.05 -24.48
C ARG A 389 17.45 -15.11 -25.55
N ASP A 390 18.70 -15.17 -25.11
CA ASP A 390 19.85 -15.26 -26.02
C ASP A 390 20.02 -16.69 -26.63
N GLU A 391 21.00 -16.86 -27.49
CA GLU A 391 21.33 -18.14 -28.12
C GLU A 391 21.84 -19.20 -27.13
N LYS A 392 22.29 -18.80 -25.96
CA LYS A 392 22.74 -19.68 -24.87
C LYS A 392 21.61 -20.07 -23.91
N GLY A 393 20.41 -19.50 -24.09
CA GLY A 393 19.24 -19.70 -23.23
C GLY A 393 19.18 -18.80 -22.00
N ASN A 394 20.02 -17.78 -21.90
CA ASN A 394 19.97 -16.81 -20.80
C ASN A 394 18.81 -15.83 -21.00
N ILE A 395 18.08 -15.56 -19.93
CA ILE A 395 16.99 -14.59 -19.90
C ILE A 395 17.49 -13.22 -19.44
N ASP A 396 17.18 -12.18 -20.23
CA ASP A 396 17.37 -10.79 -19.85
C ASP A 396 16.06 -10.20 -19.29
N ILE A 397 16.02 -10.02 -17.96
CA ILE A 397 14.82 -9.50 -17.27
C ILE A 397 14.44 -8.09 -17.74
N PRO A 398 15.35 -7.12 -17.91
CA PRO A 398 14.99 -5.82 -18.46
C PRO A 398 14.29 -5.90 -19.84
N SER A 399 14.77 -6.74 -20.75
CA SER A 399 14.14 -6.96 -22.05
C SER A 399 12.77 -7.64 -21.94
N PHE A 400 12.64 -8.62 -21.04
CA PHE A 400 11.34 -9.25 -20.74
C PHE A 400 10.34 -8.23 -20.18
N THR A 401 10.79 -7.34 -19.28
CA THR A 401 10.00 -6.24 -18.74
C THR A 401 9.46 -5.32 -19.84
N LYS A 402 10.31 -4.91 -20.78
CA LYS A 402 9.89 -4.07 -21.90
C LYS A 402 8.84 -4.77 -22.76
N TRP A 403 9.02 -6.09 -23.02
CA TRP A 403 8.03 -6.86 -23.75
C TRP A 403 6.70 -6.97 -23.01
N LEU A 404 6.71 -7.12 -21.68
CA LEU A 404 5.50 -7.13 -20.86
C LEU A 404 4.77 -5.77 -20.86
N ASN A 405 5.46 -4.68 -21.17
CA ASN A 405 4.89 -3.34 -21.30
C ASN A 405 4.61 -2.94 -22.78
N ASP A 406 4.64 -3.90 -23.72
CA ASP A 406 4.20 -3.65 -25.08
C ASP A 406 2.75 -3.14 -25.10
N GLU A 407 2.46 -2.16 -25.99
CA GLU A 407 1.16 -1.49 -26.05
C GLU A 407 -0.02 -2.48 -26.15
N GLU A 408 0.14 -3.59 -26.84
CA GLU A 408 -0.92 -4.61 -26.99
C GLU A 408 -1.38 -5.22 -25.65
N PHE A 409 -0.58 -5.13 -24.60
CA PHE A 409 -0.97 -5.58 -23.26
C PHE A 409 -1.86 -4.58 -22.51
N PHE A 410 -2.21 -3.45 -23.09
CA PHE A 410 -3.11 -2.47 -22.48
C PHE A 410 -4.43 -2.36 -23.24
N PHE A 411 -5.55 -2.28 -22.51
CA PHE A 411 -6.85 -2.08 -23.12
C PHE A 411 -6.92 -0.71 -23.81
N GLY A 412 -7.27 -0.68 -25.09
CA GLY A 412 -7.33 0.54 -25.91
C GLY A 412 -6.09 0.78 -26.75
N ARG A 413 -4.96 0.08 -26.50
CA ARG A 413 -3.68 0.29 -27.20
C ARG A 413 -3.34 -0.83 -28.19
N GLU A 414 -4.32 -1.63 -28.60
CA GLU A 414 -4.15 -2.76 -29.53
C GLU A 414 -3.81 -2.33 -30.98
N GLY A 415 -3.93 -1.06 -31.27
CA GLY A 415 -3.76 -0.49 -32.59
C GLY A 415 -5.04 -0.48 -33.43
N SER A 416 -5.09 0.44 -34.41
CA SER A 416 -6.32 0.75 -35.16
C SER A 416 -6.89 -0.43 -35.95
N ALA A 417 -6.06 -1.39 -36.36
CA ALA A 417 -6.51 -2.58 -37.10
C ALA A 417 -7.42 -3.50 -36.26
N TYR A 418 -7.29 -3.49 -34.94
CA TYR A 418 -8.16 -4.23 -34.03
C TYR A 418 -9.56 -3.59 -33.92
N TRP A 419 -9.64 -2.27 -33.89
CA TRP A 419 -10.87 -1.52 -33.59
C TRP A 419 -11.84 -1.40 -34.78
N THR A 420 -12.29 -2.56 -35.29
CA THR A 420 -13.30 -2.61 -36.35
C THR A 420 -14.67 -2.16 -35.83
N ASP A 421 -15.57 -1.74 -36.74
CA ASP A 421 -16.95 -1.39 -36.38
C ASP A 421 -17.69 -2.56 -35.73
N THR A 422 -17.39 -3.80 -36.13
CA THR A 422 -17.96 -5.01 -35.53
C THR A 422 -17.60 -5.12 -34.05
N ILE A 423 -16.32 -4.92 -33.68
CA ILE A 423 -15.84 -4.96 -32.29
C ILE A 423 -16.47 -3.82 -31.48
N LYS A 424 -16.39 -2.60 -31.99
CA LYS A 424 -16.96 -1.41 -31.31
C LYS A 424 -18.46 -1.56 -31.07
N ASN A 425 -19.21 -1.98 -32.07
CA ASN A 425 -20.64 -2.22 -31.93
C ASN A 425 -20.94 -3.39 -30.97
N GLY A 426 -20.15 -4.47 -31.02
CA GLY A 426 -20.27 -5.59 -30.08
C GLY A 426 -20.16 -5.15 -28.62
N LEU A 427 -19.15 -4.36 -28.28
CA LEU A 427 -18.96 -3.81 -26.92
C LEU A 427 -20.13 -2.89 -26.52
N LYS A 428 -20.58 -2.03 -27.40
CA LYS A 428 -21.66 -1.06 -27.12
C LYS A 428 -23.03 -1.72 -26.92
N THR A 429 -23.26 -2.84 -27.60
CA THR A 429 -24.55 -3.56 -27.58
C THR A 429 -24.57 -4.75 -26.60
N ASP A 430 -23.43 -5.11 -25.99
CA ASP A 430 -23.35 -6.18 -25.00
C ASP A 430 -24.25 -5.85 -23.81
N PRO A 431 -25.27 -6.71 -23.51
CA PRO A 431 -26.18 -6.48 -22.39
C PRO A 431 -25.46 -6.37 -21.03
N ASN A 432 -24.35 -7.08 -20.87
CA ASN A 432 -23.54 -7.07 -19.65
C ASN A 432 -22.79 -5.75 -19.47
N LEU A 433 -22.52 -5.03 -20.56
CA LEU A 433 -21.80 -3.75 -20.56
C LEU A 433 -22.70 -2.53 -20.55
N LYS A 434 -24.01 -2.66 -20.76
CA LYS A 434 -24.96 -1.55 -20.80
C LYS A 434 -24.85 -0.62 -19.58
N LYS A 435 -24.66 -1.20 -18.39
CA LYS A 435 -24.43 -0.47 -17.15
C LYS A 435 -23.18 0.41 -17.24
N TYR A 436 -22.10 -0.11 -17.77
CA TYR A 436 -20.82 0.57 -17.84
C TYR A 436 -20.75 1.65 -18.92
N VAL A 437 -21.51 1.49 -20.01
CA VAL A 437 -21.75 2.59 -20.95
C VAL A 437 -22.40 3.78 -20.24
N GLY A 438 -23.38 3.54 -19.37
CA GLY A 438 -23.99 4.58 -18.53
C GLY A 438 -23.03 5.16 -17.49
N GLU A 439 -22.14 4.35 -16.92
CA GLU A 439 -21.11 4.82 -15.99
C GLU A 439 -20.07 5.72 -16.69
N LEU A 440 -19.58 5.33 -17.86
CA LEU A 440 -18.64 6.14 -18.63
C LEU A 440 -19.24 7.51 -18.98
N THR A 441 -20.53 7.57 -19.36
CA THR A 441 -21.25 8.84 -19.58
C THR A 441 -21.34 9.66 -18.28
N LYS A 442 -21.69 9.04 -17.17
CA LYS A 442 -21.79 9.70 -15.86
C LYS A 442 -20.47 10.32 -15.39
N PHE A 443 -19.34 9.74 -15.80
CA PHE A 443 -17.99 10.18 -15.47
C PHE A 443 -17.28 10.94 -16.61
N ASP A 444 -18.07 11.49 -17.54
CA ASP A 444 -17.66 12.39 -18.62
C ASP A 444 -16.71 11.76 -19.68
N TYR A 445 -16.68 10.43 -19.80
CA TYR A 445 -15.89 9.76 -20.84
C TYR A 445 -16.54 9.80 -22.22
N ASP A 446 -17.85 10.05 -22.33
CA ASP A 446 -18.55 10.18 -23.60
C ASP A 446 -18.09 11.40 -24.42
N GLN A 447 -17.47 12.40 -23.80
CA GLN A 447 -16.80 13.50 -24.50
C GLN A 447 -15.74 13.02 -25.49
N LEU A 448 -15.10 11.85 -25.23
CA LEU A 448 -14.14 11.24 -26.15
C LEU A 448 -14.74 10.88 -27.51
N LEU A 449 -16.05 10.61 -27.55
CA LEU A 449 -16.78 10.22 -28.77
C LEU A 449 -17.42 11.40 -29.50
N THR A 450 -17.36 12.61 -28.97
CA THR A 450 -18.01 13.77 -29.60
C THR A 450 -17.34 14.14 -30.93
N LYS A 451 -18.13 14.74 -31.84
CA LYS A 451 -17.61 15.18 -33.14
C LYS A 451 -16.48 16.18 -32.94
N GLY A 452 -15.33 15.90 -33.52
CA GLY A 452 -14.10 16.68 -33.39
C GLY A 452 -13.13 16.17 -32.34
N ASN A 453 -13.59 15.32 -31.39
CA ASN A 453 -12.72 14.72 -30.37
C ASN A 453 -12.35 13.26 -30.69
N LYS A 454 -13.26 12.47 -31.27
CA LYS A 454 -13.06 11.02 -31.42
C LYS A 454 -11.79 10.62 -32.18
N ASP A 455 -11.39 11.42 -33.15
CA ASP A 455 -10.20 11.19 -33.99
C ASP A 455 -8.93 11.90 -33.44
N ALA A 456 -9.08 12.68 -32.33
CA ALA A 456 -7.94 13.32 -31.67
C ALA A 456 -7.03 12.27 -31.03
N LYS A 457 -5.72 12.55 -31.04
CA LYS A 457 -4.71 11.65 -30.49
C LYS A 457 -4.60 11.77 -28.98
N HIS A 458 -4.52 10.61 -28.33
CA HIS A 458 -4.13 10.42 -26.96
C HIS A 458 -2.93 9.46 -26.98
N GLY A 459 -1.72 10.00 -27.05
CA GLY A 459 -0.51 9.22 -27.29
C GLY A 459 -0.52 8.51 -28.65
N SER A 460 -0.40 7.21 -28.63
CA SER A 460 -0.40 6.36 -29.83
C SER A 460 -1.80 6.04 -30.38
N ILE A 461 -2.85 6.32 -29.60
CA ILE A 461 -4.24 5.92 -29.91
C ILE A 461 -5.13 7.14 -30.18
N THR A 462 -6.33 6.90 -30.69
CA THR A 462 -7.40 7.91 -30.79
C THR A 462 -8.24 7.94 -29.52
N ASN A 463 -8.98 9.03 -29.29
CA ASN A 463 -9.96 9.12 -28.22
C ASN A 463 -11.08 8.06 -28.33
N GLU A 464 -11.45 7.69 -29.57
CA GLU A 464 -12.39 6.59 -29.79
C GLU A 464 -11.85 5.25 -29.32
N GLU A 465 -10.58 4.93 -29.62
CA GLU A 465 -9.89 3.72 -29.15
C GLU A 465 -9.76 3.71 -27.63
N PHE A 466 -9.47 4.85 -27.01
CA PHE A 466 -9.49 5.00 -25.56
C PHE A 466 -10.85 4.60 -24.96
N TYR A 467 -11.95 5.17 -25.48
CA TYR A 467 -13.29 4.89 -24.96
C TYR A 467 -13.65 3.41 -25.02
N TYR A 468 -13.44 2.77 -26.18
CA TYR A 468 -13.72 1.34 -26.34
C TYR A 468 -12.75 0.46 -25.57
N GLY A 469 -11.51 0.87 -25.38
CA GLY A 469 -10.56 0.27 -24.47
C GLY A 469 -11.07 0.22 -23.02
N GLY A 470 -11.66 1.32 -22.55
CA GLY A 470 -12.32 1.40 -21.25
C GLY A 470 -13.48 0.39 -21.10
N LEU A 471 -14.33 0.24 -22.13
CA LEU A 471 -15.37 -0.78 -22.15
C LEU A 471 -14.82 -2.20 -22.15
N SER A 472 -13.70 -2.45 -22.84
CA SER A 472 -13.02 -3.74 -22.83
C SER A 472 -12.44 -4.07 -21.46
N ALA A 473 -11.89 -3.08 -20.75
CA ALA A 473 -11.43 -3.25 -19.37
C ALA A 473 -12.60 -3.61 -18.43
N PHE A 474 -13.74 -2.92 -18.53
CA PHE A 474 -14.95 -3.29 -17.79
C PHE A 474 -15.40 -4.72 -18.10
N LYS A 475 -15.36 -5.16 -19.36
CA LYS A 475 -15.67 -6.53 -19.75
C LYS A 475 -14.79 -7.55 -19.04
N ALA A 476 -13.49 -7.32 -19.03
CA ALA A 476 -12.51 -8.23 -18.39
C ALA A 476 -12.73 -8.31 -16.86
N TYR A 477 -12.85 -7.18 -16.18
CA TYR A 477 -13.06 -7.16 -14.72
C TYR A 477 -14.46 -7.65 -14.30
N GLU A 478 -15.50 -7.45 -15.10
CA GLU A 478 -16.82 -8.03 -14.84
C GLU A 478 -16.82 -9.57 -14.99
N GLN A 479 -16.13 -10.10 -16.00
CA GLN A 479 -15.98 -11.55 -16.16
C GLN A 479 -15.24 -12.16 -14.97
N PHE A 480 -14.13 -11.54 -14.55
CA PHE A 480 -13.39 -12.00 -13.39
C PHE A 480 -14.19 -11.87 -12.08
N LYS A 481 -14.98 -10.80 -11.91
CA LYS A 481 -15.89 -10.64 -10.78
C LYS A 481 -16.86 -11.82 -10.66
N LYS A 482 -17.48 -12.21 -11.76
CA LYS A 482 -18.36 -13.40 -11.79
C LYS A 482 -17.63 -14.66 -11.37
N THR A 483 -16.40 -14.85 -11.84
CA THR A 483 -15.57 -15.99 -11.45
C THR A 483 -15.28 -15.99 -9.95
N THR A 484 -14.83 -14.91 -9.37
CA THR A 484 -14.48 -14.84 -7.95
C THR A 484 -15.69 -14.93 -7.04
N GLN A 485 -16.82 -14.35 -7.41
CA GLN A 485 -18.06 -14.44 -6.65
C GLN A 485 -18.69 -15.86 -6.67
N ASN A 486 -18.49 -16.61 -7.71
CA ASN A 486 -18.99 -17.98 -7.81
C ASN A 486 -17.98 -18.98 -7.22
N TYR A 487 -16.74 -18.97 -7.68
CA TYR A 487 -15.72 -19.94 -7.28
C TYR A 487 -15.03 -19.57 -5.95
N GLY A 488 -14.70 -18.30 -5.72
CA GLY A 488 -13.94 -17.84 -4.56
C GLY A 488 -14.69 -17.95 -3.23
N ARG A 489 -16.04 -17.83 -3.24
CA ARG A 489 -16.85 -17.91 -2.02
C ARG A 489 -16.68 -19.21 -1.25
N LYS A 490 -16.40 -20.31 -1.94
CA LYS A 490 -16.24 -21.63 -1.33
C LYS A 490 -15.11 -21.72 -0.31
N PHE A 491 -14.17 -20.81 -0.32
CA PHE A 491 -13.04 -20.77 0.62
C PHE A 491 -13.35 -20.03 1.92
N PHE A 492 -14.53 -19.41 2.05
CA PHE A 492 -14.90 -18.61 3.22
C PHE A 492 -16.06 -19.22 4.01
N ALA A 493 -16.00 -19.12 5.33
CA ALA A 493 -17.01 -19.65 6.23
C ALA A 493 -18.31 -18.82 6.22
N ASN A 494 -18.23 -17.51 5.99
CA ASN A 494 -19.36 -16.60 5.98
C ASN A 494 -19.46 -15.87 4.66
N GLU A 495 -20.69 -15.70 4.18
CA GLU A 495 -20.96 -14.91 2.99
C GLU A 495 -20.90 -13.41 3.29
N VAL A 496 -20.33 -12.66 2.37
CA VAL A 496 -20.35 -11.19 2.33
C VAL A 496 -21.19 -10.72 1.12
N PRO A 497 -21.69 -9.47 1.11
CA PRO A 497 -22.37 -8.92 -0.05
C PRO A 497 -21.52 -8.95 -1.31
N ASP A 498 -22.14 -8.95 -2.49
CA ASP A 498 -21.42 -8.75 -3.73
C ASP A 498 -20.77 -7.35 -3.78
N TYR A 499 -19.61 -7.25 -4.40
CA TYR A 499 -19.03 -5.98 -4.77
C TYR A 499 -19.44 -5.60 -6.20
N ASP A 500 -19.23 -4.34 -6.53
CA ASP A 500 -19.40 -3.84 -7.89
C ASP A 500 -18.09 -3.22 -8.40
N ILE A 501 -18.05 -2.87 -9.68
CA ILE A 501 -16.89 -2.24 -10.30
C ILE A 501 -17.24 -0.85 -10.84
N GLN A 502 -16.27 0.06 -10.82
CA GLN A 502 -16.44 1.45 -11.26
C GLN A 502 -15.10 2.01 -11.77
N THR A 503 -15.15 3.07 -12.56
CA THR A 503 -13.97 3.89 -12.87
C THR A 503 -13.96 5.21 -12.10
N TYR A 504 -12.87 5.96 -12.23
CA TYR A 504 -12.74 7.34 -11.73
C TYR A 504 -13.36 8.33 -12.73
N LYS A 505 -13.58 9.58 -12.30
CA LYS A 505 -14.02 10.64 -13.22
C LYS A 505 -12.92 10.96 -14.23
N PHE A 506 -13.33 11.39 -15.42
CA PHE A 506 -12.40 11.69 -16.49
C PHE A 506 -11.32 12.71 -16.09
N ASN A 507 -11.68 13.76 -15.35
CA ASN A 507 -10.75 14.78 -14.89
C ASN A 507 -9.85 14.36 -13.70
N GLU A 508 -10.10 13.21 -13.10
CA GLU A 508 -9.32 12.68 -11.99
C GLU A 508 -8.30 11.62 -12.44
N ARG A 509 -8.45 11.03 -13.62
CA ARG A 509 -7.75 9.83 -14.09
C ARG A 509 -6.22 9.92 -14.06
N GLU A 510 -5.66 11.11 -14.26
CA GLU A 510 -4.20 11.32 -14.27
C GLU A 510 -3.60 11.54 -12.86
N PHE A 511 -4.46 11.77 -11.87
CA PHE A 511 -4.05 12.06 -10.48
C PHE A 511 -4.35 10.93 -9.51
N VAL A 512 -5.18 9.96 -9.92
CA VAL A 512 -5.49 8.77 -9.13
C VAL A 512 -4.59 7.61 -9.53
N GLY A 513 -4.41 6.64 -8.64
CA GLY A 513 -3.66 5.42 -8.95
C GLY A 513 -4.39 4.52 -9.95
N VAL A 514 -3.79 3.37 -10.22
CA VAL A 514 -4.34 2.35 -11.13
C VAL A 514 -5.70 1.79 -10.67
N GLY A 515 -5.96 1.80 -9.36
CA GLY A 515 -7.23 1.40 -8.76
C GLY A 515 -7.16 1.22 -7.25
N ALA A 516 -8.32 1.02 -6.63
CA ALA A 516 -8.48 0.76 -5.22
C ALA A 516 -9.89 0.24 -4.90
N TYR A 517 -10.04 -0.52 -3.81
CA TYR A 517 -11.35 -0.84 -3.28
C TYR A 517 -11.89 0.30 -2.39
N ASN A 518 -13.13 0.71 -2.65
CA ASN A 518 -13.83 1.70 -1.83
C ASN A 518 -14.94 1.02 -1.00
N SER A 519 -14.71 0.88 0.30
CA SER A 519 -15.63 0.20 1.23
C SER A 519 -16.94 0.97 1.45
N GLY A 520 -16.93 2.30 1.35
CA GLY A 520 -18.10 3.15 1.54
C GLY A 520 -19.18 2.91 0.49
N ILE A 521 -18.78 2.63 -0.74
CA ILE A 521 -19.68 2.32 -1.86
C ILE A 521 -19.65 0.85 -2.29
N LYS A 522 -18.80 0.02 -1.65
CA LYS A 522 -18.59 -1.42 -1.96
C LYS A 522 -18.21 -1.67 -3.42
N LYS A 523 -17.30 -0.86 -3.93
CA LYS A 523 -16.85 -0.95 -5.33
C LYS A 523 -15.34 -1.06 -5.44
N PHE A 524 -14.91 -1.94 -6.32
CA PHE A 524 -13.56 -1.94 -6.86
C PHE A 524 -13.49 -0.88 -7.97
N MET A 525 -12.67 0.13 -7.77
CA MET A 525 -12.45 1.21 -8.71
C MET A 525 -11.14 1.00 -9.44
N PHE A 526 -11.13 1.11 -10.76
CA PHE A 526 -9.92 1.01 -11.57
C PHE A 526 -9.88 2.11 -12.65
N ASN A 527 -8.67 2.47 -13.04
CA ASN A 527 -8.45 3.50 -14.04
C ASN A 527 -8.63 2.89 -15.45
N VAL A 528 -9.47 3.51 -16.27
CA VAL A 528 -9.71 3.08 -17.65
C VAL A 528 -8.86 3.84 -18.67
N ASP A 529 -8.08 4.83 -18.24
CA ASP A 529 -7.11 5.49 -19.13
C ASP A 529 -5.99 4.49 -19.45
N PRO A 530 -5.75 4.19 -20.74
CA PRO A 530 -4.78 3.17 -21.15
C PRO A 530 -3.34 3.42 -20.70
N TYR A 531 -2.99 4.67 -20.40
CA TYR A 531 -1.65 5.07 -19.95
C TYR A 531 -1.51 5.17 -18.43
N PHE A 532 -2.62 5.06 -17.67
CA PHE A 532 -2.65 5.09 -16.20
C PHE A 532 -3.30 3.83 -15.61
N SER A 533 -3.45 2.78 -16.42
CA SER A 533 -4.02 1.49 -16.03
C SER A 533 -2.97 0.40 -15.92
N LEU A 534 -3.31 -0.70 -15.24
CA LEU A 534 -2.48 -1.90 -15.24
C LEU A 534 -2.65 -2.70 -16.55
N PRO A 535 -1.62 -3.46 -16.94
CA PRO A 535 -1.69 -4.29 -18.14
C PRO A 535 -2.65 -5.49 -17.97
N LYS A 536 -3.12 -6.03 -19.08
CA LYS A 536 -4.03 -7.17 -19.18
C LYS A 536 -3.58 -8.41 -18.40
N TRP A 537 -2.27 -8.63 -18.29
CA TRP A 537 -1.72 -9.76 -17.54
C TRP A 537 -1.77 -9.55 -16.00
N SER A 538 -2.16 -8.38 -15.50
CA SER A 538 -2.37 -8.11 -14.08
C SER A 538 -3.82 -8.32 -13.62
N VAL A 539 -4.76 -8.62 -14.50
CA VAL A 539 -6.20 -8.68 -14.17
C VAL A 539 -6.49 -9.63 -13.00
N THR A 540 -5.95 -10.85 -13.03
CA THR A 540 -6.21 -11.83 -11.98
C THR A 540 -5.67 -11.39 -10.62
N SER A 541 -4.41 -10.97 -10.55
CA SER A 541 -3.77 -10.58 -9.28
C SER A 541 -4.40 -9.29 -8.72
N PHE A 542 -4.62 -8.30 -9.56
CA PHE A 542 -5.19 -7.02 -9.14
C PHE A 542 -6.65 -7.16 -8.68
N ALA A 543 -7.46 -7.91 -9.43
CA ALA A 543 -8.83 -8.17 -9.00
C ALA A 543 -8.89 -9.05 -7.74
N ASN A 544 -7.99 -10.02 -7.54
CA ASN A 544 -7.90 -10.75 -6.28
C ASN A 544 -7.56 -9.84 -5.09
N HIS A 545 -6.68 -8.87 -5.30
CA HIS A 545 -6.30 -7.89 -4.29
C HIS A 545 -7.49 -7.04 -3.81
N GLU A 546 -8.25 -6.49 -4.75
CA GLU A 546 -9.29 -5.47 -4.49
C GLU A 546 -10.69 -6.05 -4.24
N SER A 547 -10.95 -7.27 -4.74
CA SER A 547 -12.29 -7.84 -4.87
C SER A 547 -12.70 -8.80 -3.74
N MET A 548 -13.58 -9.73 -4.08
CA MET A 548 -14.16 -10.77 -3.23
C MET A 548 -13.13 -11.59 -2.46
N MET A 549 -11.94 -11.80 -2.99
CA MET A 549 -10.86 -12.48 -2.27
C MET A 549 -10.16 -11.54 -1.29
N GLY A 550 -9.86 -10.32 -1.72
CA GLY A 550 -9.01 -9.35 -1.01
C GLY A 550 -9.78 -8.36 -0.12
N HIS A 551 -9.58 -7.05 -0.39
CA HIS A 551 -10.07 -5.96 0.47
C HIS A 551 -11.57 -5.98 0.69
N HIS A 552 -12.38 -6.26 -0.34
CA HIS A 552 -13.83 -6.31 -0.18
C HIS A 552 -14.24 -7.35 0.87
N ASN A 553 -13.73 -8.57 0.75
CA ASN A 553 -14.07 -9.63 1.70
C ASN A 553 -13.59 -9.30 3.11
N GLN A 554 -12.34 -8.87 3.25
CA GLN A 554 -11.75 -8.56 4.55
C GLN A 554 -12.59 -7.54 5.34
N LEU A 555 -12.97 -6.44 4.69
CA LEU A 555 -13.70 -5.37 5.34
C LEU A 555 -15.16 -5.77 5.63
N MET A 556 -15.84 -6.39 4.65
CA MET A 556 -17.24 -6.80 4.83
C MET A 556 -17.41 -7.95 5.82
N TYR A 557 -16.47 -8.90 5.83
CA TYR A 557 -16.47 -10.03 6.74
C TYR A 557 -16.36 -9.57 8.21
N ALA A 558 -15.39 -8.71 8.49
CA ALA A 558 -15.18 -8.16 9.82
C ALA A 558 -16.38 -7.34 10.30
N GLN A 559 -16.95 -6.49 9.44
CA GLN A 559 -18.16 -5.73 9.78
C GLN A 559 -19.33 -6.63 10.16
N LYS A 560 -19.57 -7.70 9.38
CA LYS A 560 -20.66 -8.63 9.63
C LYS A 560 -20.47 -9.38 10.94
N TYR A 561 -19.27 -9.88 11.20
CA TYR A 561 -18.96 -10.61 12.43
C TYR A 561 -19.06 -9.71 13.66
N LEU A 562 -18.36 -8.59 13.67
CA LEU A 562 -18.32 -7.69 14.82
C LEU A 562 -19.69 -7.07 15.13
N SER A 563 -20.55 -6.86 14.15
CA SER A 563 -21.93 -6.42 14.40
C SER A 563 -22.81 -7.48 15.06
N SER A 564 -22.42 -8.76 14.99
CA SER A 564 -23.17 -9.89 15.58
C SER A 564 -22.75 -10.24 17.02
N VAL A 565 -21.68 -9.66 17.54
CA VAL A 565 -21.05 -10.05 18.84
C VAL A 565 -21.60 -9.24 20.02
N GLY A 566 -22.92 -9.07 20.14
CA GLY A 566 -23.60 -8.54 21.31
C GLY A 566 -23.06 -7.16 21.77
N GLU A 567 -22.76 -7.01 23.06
CA GLU A 567 -22.24 -5.74 23.62
C GLU A 567 -20.91 -5.30 23.01
N PHE A 568 -20.07 -6.23 22.58
CA PHE A 568 -18.78 -5.91 21.95
C PHE A 568 -18.94 -5.30 20.56
N GLY A 569 -20.05 -5.55 19.87
CA GLY A 569 -20.43 -4.86 18.65
C GLY A 569 -20.68 -3.35 18.85
N LYS A 570 -21.06 -2.93 20.06
CA LYS A 570 -21.22 -1.49 20.41
C LYS A 570 -19.90 -0.73 20.35
N TYR A 571 -18.80 -1.36 20.68
CA TYR A 571 -17.47 -0.74 20.65
C TYR A 571 -16.91 -0.60 19.25
N LYS A 572 -17.62 -1.08 18.19
CA LYS A 572 -17.22 -0.95 16.78
C LYS A 572 -15.73 -1.28 16.58
N LEU A 573 -15.28 -2.39 17.15
CA LEU A 573 -13.86 -2.79 17.13
C LEU A 573 -13.25 -2.83 15.73
N GLY A 574 -14.07 -3.05 14.70
CA GLY A 574 -13.67 -2.93 13.30
C GLY A 574 -13.23 -1.53 12.86
N ASN A 575 -13.65 -0.49 13.61
CA ASN A 575 -13.17 0.88 13.38
C ASN A 575 -11.97 1.24 14.28
N VAL A 576 -11.73 0.46 15.33
CA VAL A 576 -10.62 0.67 16.27
C VAL A 576 -9.32 0.10 15.72
N PHE A 577 -9.39 -1.08 15.08
CA PHE A 577 -8.23 -1.75 14.52
C PHE A 577 -8.14 -1.51 13.02
N HIS A 578 -7.17 -0.71 12.62
CA HIS A 578 -6.93 -0.41 11.22
C HIS A 578 -5.42 -0.33 10.93
N TYR A 579 -4.78 -1.49 10.88
CA TYR A 579 -3.36 -1.59 10.61
C TYR A 579 -3.10 -1.90 9.13
N THR A 580 -2.36 -1.06 8.47
CA THR A 580 -2.00 -1.20 7.04
C THR A 580 -1.32 -2.54 6.76
N SER A 581 -0.45 -3.01 7.68
CA SER A 581 0.21 -4.33 7.56
C SER A 581 -0.79 -5.49 7.48
N TYR A 582 -1.94 -5.39 8.16
CA TYR A 582 -2.99 -6.38 8.05
C TYR A 582 -3.80 -6.22 6.76
N VAL A 583 -4.28 -5.01 6.47
CA VAL A 583 -5.17 -4.74 5.34
C VAL A 583 -4.49 -5.10 4.02
N GLU A 584 -3.29 -4.57 3.82
CA GLU A 584 -2.47 -4.84 2.63
C GLU A 584 -1.89 -6.27 2.65
N GLY A 585 -1.50 -6.73 3.85
CA GLY A 585 -1.00 -8.09 4.04
C GLY A 585 -2.03 -9.15 3.65
N TRP A 586 -3.31 -8.96 4.01
CA TRP A 586 -4.41 -9.84 3.60
C TRP A 586 -4.61 -9.83 2.08
N ALA A 587 -4.68 -8.66 1.46
CA ALA A 587 -4.89 -8.56 0.02
C ALA A 587 -3.75 -9.22 -0.78
N LEU A 588 -2.50 -9.01 -0.37
CA LEU A 588 -1.32 -9.68 -0.94
C LEU A 588 -1.32 -11.19 -0.65
N PHE A 589 -1.80 -11.60 0.52
CA PHE A 589 -1.97 -13.01 0.86
C PHE A 589 -3.00 -13.68 -0.04
N MET A 590 -4.07 -12.98 -0.43
CA MET A 590 -5.07 -13.49 -1.37
C MET A 590 -4.56 -13.55 -2.82
N GLU A 591 -3.69 -12.63 -3.25
CA GLU A 591 -2.99 -12.78 -4.52
C GLU A 591 -2.18 -14.09 -4.56
N TRP A 592 -1.44 -14.35 -3.48
CA TRP A 592 -0.71 -15.61 -3.34
C TRP A 592 -1.65 -16.81 -3.21
N PHE A 593 -2.70 -16.74 -2.40
CA PHE A 593 -3.66 -17.85 -2.22
C PHE A 593 -4.34 -18.22 -3.55
N GLY A 594 -4.39 -17.28 -4.50
CA GLY A 594 -4.79 -17.55 -5.88
C GLY A 594 -3.99 -18.71 -6.53
N ILE A 595 -2.74 -18.94 -6.12
CA ILE A 595 -1.92 -20.08 -6.53
C ILE A 595 -2.52 -21.38 -5.96
N GLU A 596 -2.78 -21.42 -4.66
CA GLU A 596 -3.37 -22.56 -3.95
C GLU A 596 -4.82 -22.85 -4.42
N ALA A 597 -5.57 -21.80 -4.76
CA ALA A 597 -6.92 -21.89 -5.29
C ALA A 597 -7.00 -22.25 -6.77
N GLY A 598 -5.88 -22.33 -7.48
CA GLY A 598 -5.83 -22.66 -8.90
C GLY A 598 -6.28 -21.55 -9.85
N PHE A 599 -6.15 -20.27 -9.46
CA PHE A 599 -6.49 -19.13 -10.33
C PHE A 599 -5.49 -18.91 -11.46
N TYR A 600 -4.25 -19.38 -11.31
CA TYR A 600 -3.16 -19.21 -12.28
C TYR A 600 -2.78 -20.50 -13.01
N GLY A 601 -3.35 -21.63 -12.65
CA GLY A 601 -3.05 -22.94 -13.15
C GLY A 601 -3.17 -24.02 -12.07
N THR A 602 -2.80 -25.25 -12.38
CA THR A 602 -2.86 -26.38 -11.43
C THR A 602 -1.80 -26.20 -10.34
N PRO A 603 -2.17 -26.10 -9.05
CA PRO A 603 -1.22 -25.91 -7.97
C PRO A 603 -0.21 -27.08 -7.86
N ASP A 604 1.05 -26.77 -7.55
CA ASP A 604 2.08 -27.76 -7.19
C ASP A 604 2.02 -28.08 -5.69
N TYR A 605 1.01 -28.84 -5.28
CA TYR A 605 0.88 -29.27 -3.89
C TYR A 605 1.94 -30.31 -3.45
N ASP A 606 2.54 -31.02 -4.41
CA ASP A 606 3.45 -32.14 -4.16
C ASP A 606 4.93 -31.71 -4.21
N ASN A 607 5.17 -30.40 -4.28
CA ASN A 607 6.51 -29.83 -4.32
C ASN A 607 7.32 -30.24 -3.07
N LYS A 608 8.46 -30.90 -3.29
CA LYS A 608 9.29 -31.50 -2.24
C LYS A 608 9.97 -30.49 -1.33
N ASP A 609 10.17 -29.27 -1.83
CA ASP A 609 10.84 -28.20 -1.07
C ASP A 609 9.90 -27.45 -0.14
N GLY A 610 8.59 -27.77 -0.17
CA GLY A 610 7.56 -27.07 0.61
C GLY A 610 7.43 -25.59 0.23
N ASP A 611 7.85 -25.24 -0.98
CA ASP A 611 7.86 -23.88 -1.48
C ASP A 611 6.45 -23.39 -1.80
N LEU A 612 5.93 -22.52 -0.95
CA LEU A 612 4.59 -21.91 -1.13
C LEU A 612 4.50 -21.02 -2.38
N TYR A 613 5.63 -20.61 -2.97
CA TYR A 613 5.68 -19.86 -4.23
C TYR A 613 6.02 -20.75 -5.43
N ALA A 614 5.92 -22.08 -5.29
CA ALA A 614 6.13 -22.97 -6.41
C ALA A 614 5.19 -22.62 -7.57
N MET A 615 5.76 -22.62 -8.77
CA MET A 615 4.98 -22.38 -9.98
C MET A 615 3.93 -23.46 -10.15
N PRO A 616 2.73 -23.15 -10.68
CA PRO A 616 1.77 -24.16 -11.11
C PRO A 616 2.44 -25.23 -11.99
N VAL A 617 2.06 -26.48 -11.80
CA VAL A 617 2.61 -27.62 -12.59
C VAL A 617 2.05 -27.65 -14.02
N ASP A 618 0.90 -27.02 -14.23
CA ASP A 618 0.25 -26.94 -15.53
C ASP A 618 -0.51 -25.62 -15.67
N PHE A 619 -0.27 -24.92 -16.76
CA PHE A 619 -0.93 -23.66 -17.12
C PHE A 619 -2.04 -23.82 -18.16
N SER A 620 -2.41 -25.06 -18.53
CA SER A 620 -3.43 -25.31 -19.57
C SER A 620 -4.84 -24.97 -19.11
N THR A 621 -5.11 -25.06 -17.80
CA THR A 621 -6.41 -24.75 -17.20
C THR A 621 -6.24 -23.94 -15.91
N ALA A 622 -7.21 -23.07 -15.62
CA ALA A 622 -7.24 -22.29 -14.36
C ALA A 622 -8.68 -21.91 -14.01
N HIS A 623 -8.89 -21.57 -12.74
CA HIS A 623 -10.16 -20.99 -12.26
C HIS A 623 -10.20 -19.45 -12.34
N GLY A 624 -9.13 -18.82 -12.85
CA GLY A 624 -9.05 -17.38 -13.08
C GLY A 624 -9.71 -16.96 -14.40
N ILE A 625 -8.93 -16.27 -15.24
CA ILE A 625 -9.44 -15.75 -16.52
C ILE A 625 -9.72 -16.82 -17.58
N THR A 626 -9.17 -18.03 -17.44
CA THR A 626 -9.31 -19.14 -18.39
C THR A 626 -10.13 -20.30 -17.83
N ASN A 627 -10.99 -20.06 -16.85
CA ASN A 627 -11.87 -21.05 -16.24
C ASN A 627 -12.90 -21.67 -17.23
N PHE A 628 -13.06 -21.07 -18.41
CA PHE A 628 -13.87 -21.60 -19.52
C PHE A 628 -13.15 -22.70 -20.32
N PHE A 629 -11.81 -22.80 -20.21
CA PHE A 629 -11.02 -23.73 -21.00
C PHE A 629 -10.71 -24.99 -20.19
N THR A 630 -11.38 -26.09 -20.50
CA THR A 630 -11.31 -27.34 -19.75
C THR A 630 -10.56 -28.47 -20.49
N ALA A 631 -10.16 -28.22 -21.74
CA ALA A 631 -9.48 -29.21 -22.56
C ALA A 631 -8.07 -29.53 -22.02
N LYS A 632 -7.76 -30.82 -21.90
CA LYS A 632 -6.43 -31.35 -21.55
C LYS A 632 -5.62 -31.79 -22.77
N THR A 633 -6.31 -32.08 -23.86
CA THR A 633 -5.74 -32.50 -25.13
C THR A 633 -6.34 -31.69 -26.28
N GLU A 634 -5.67 -31.63 -27.42
CA GLU A 634 -6.18 -30.93 -28.59
C GLU A 634 -7.53 -31.52 -29.07
N ALA A 635 -7.74 -32.82 -28.88
CA ALA A 635 -9.00 -33.48 -29.27
C ALA A 635 -10.22 -32.94 -28.46
N GLU A 636 -10.02 -32.49 -27.23
CA GLU A 636 -11.07 -32.00 -26.36
C GLU A 636 -11.41 -30.51 -26.63
N VAL A 637 -10.58 -29.80 -27.42
CA VAL A 637 -10.79 -28.36 -27.68
C VAL A 637 -12.00 -28.17 -28.61
N THR A 638 -12.98 -27.41 -28.16
CA THR A 638 -14.18 -27.06 -28.93
C THR A 638 -14.04 -25.69 -29.62
N ASP A 639 -14.88 -25.45 -30.63
CA ASP A 639 -14.91 -24.14 -31.32
C ASP A 639 -15.26 -23.01 -30.36
N ASP A 640 -16.10 -23.26 -29.37
CA ASP A 640 -16.44 -22.26 -28.32
C ASP A 640 -15.23 -21.90 -27.47
N MET A 641 -14.42 -22.89 -27.06
CA MET A 641 -13.15 -22.62 -26.34
C MET A 641 -12.15 -21.83 -27.21
N ILE A 642 -12.07 -22.12 -28.50
CA ILE A 642 -11.25 -21.36 -29.45
C ILE A 642 -11.74 -19.92 -29.52
N GLN A 643 -13.04 -19.71 -29.66
CA GLN A 643 -13.57 -18.34 -29.75
C GLN A 643 -13.36 -17.55 -28.46
N GLN A 644 -13.55 -18.17 -27.30
CA GLN A 644 -13.34 -17.51 -26.02
C GLN A 644 -11.89 -17.07 -25.80
N ILE A 645 -10.89 -17.90 -26.17
CA ILE A 645 -9.48 -17.50 -26.06
C ILE A 645 -9.09 -16.45 -27.12
N LYS A 646 -9.68 -16.49 -28.32
CA LYS A 646 -9.54 -15.43 -29.33
C LYS A 646 -10.04 -14.08 -28.82
N ASP A 647 -11.08 -14.08 -28.02
CA ASP A 647 -11.71 -12.84 -27.49
C ASP A 647 -11.11 -12.40 -26.16
N LEU A 648 -10.40 -13.27 -25.46
CA LEU A 648 -9.87 -12.97 -24.13
C LEU A 648 -8.89 -11.79 -24.18
N HIS A 649 -9.22 -10.75 -23.40
CA HIS A 649 -8.43 -9.52 -23.30
C HIS A 649 -8.04 -8.94 -24.67
N ASN A 650 -9.05 -8.86 -25.54
CA ASN A 650 -8.89 -8.34 -26.91
C ASN A 650 -7.88 -9.16 -27.73
N GLY A 651 -7.77 -10.45 -27.48
CA GLY A 651 -6.99 -11.37 -28.28
C GLY A 651 -5.49 -11.35 -28.07
N VAL A 652 -4.98 -10.64 -27.07
CA VAL A 652 -3.54 -10.44 -26.88
C VAL A 652 -2.76 -11.75 -26.79
N TYR A 653 -3.26 -12.75 -26.03
CA TYR A 653 -2.55 -14.02 -25.86
C TYR A 653 -2.55 -14.86 -27.15
N TRP A 654 -3.68 -14.90 -27.84
CA TRP A 654 -3.80 -15.53 -29.16
C TRP A 654 -2.81 -14.95 -30.18
N ASN A 655 -2.72 -13.61 -30.23
CA ASN A 655 -1.83 -12.92 -31.15
C ASN A 655 -0.35 -13.11 -30.78
N LYS A 656 0.01 -13.04 -29.48
CA LYS A 656 1.41 -13.13 -29.04
C LYS A 656 2.02 -14.50 -29.33
N VAL A 657 1.31 -15.62 -29.14
CA VAL A 657 1.86 -16.95 -29.49
C VAL A 657 2.01 -17.14 -31.00
N ALA A 658 1.22 -16.43 -31.80
CA ALA A 658 1.25 -16.51 -33.24
C ALA A 658 2.23 -15.54 -33.94
N GLN A 659 2.91 -14.65 -33.19
CA GLN A 659 3.84 -13.68 -33.76
C GLN A 659 5.00 -14.34 -34.53
N VAL A 660 5.48 -15.48 -34.04
CA VAL A 660 6.57 -16.24 -34.67
C VAL A 660 6.08 -17.61 -35.17
N ASN A 661 5.29 -18.29 -34.34
CA ASN A 661 4.73 -19.60 -34.69
C ASN A 661 3.66 -19.46 -35.79
N LYS A 662 3.65 -20.41 -36.74
CA LYS A 662 2.61 -20.51 -37.78
C LYS A 662 1.66 -21.63 -37.42
N TYR A 663 0.41 -21.32 -37.12
CA TYR A 663 -0.63 -22.28 -36.76
C TYR A 663 -1.59 -22.61 -37.93
N GLU A 664 -1.07 -22.71 -39.15
CA GLU A 664 -1.88 -23.03 -40.32
C GLU A 664 -2.68 -24.34 -40.13
N ASN A 665 -4.01 -24.25 -40.12
CA ASN A 665 -4.94 -25.36 -39.86
C ASN A 665 -4.75 -26.05 -38.49
N GLN A 666 -4.22 -25.35 -37.49
CA GLN A 666 -3.94 -25.89 -36.15
C GLN A 666 -4.61 -25.04 -35.04
N ASP A 667 -5.85 -24.58 -35.27
CA ASP A 667 -6.57 -23.69 -34.33
C ASP A 667 -6.67 -24.29 -32.90
N LYS A 668 -6.81 -25.58 -32.75
CA LYS A 668 -6.88 -26.27 -31.46
C LYS A 668 -5.57 -26.20 -30.69
N LYS A 669 -4.44 -26.46 -31.37
CA LYS A 669 -3.11 -26.29 -30.78
C LYS A 669 -2.84 -24.83 -30.45
N HIS A 670 -3.19 -23.91 -31.35
CA HIS A 670 -3.07 -22.48 -31.10
C HIS A 670 -3.85 -22.05 -29.84
N ALA A 671 -5.07 -22.51 -29.68
CA ALA A 671 -5.89 -22.26 -28.49
C ALA A 671 -5.23 -22.75 -27.20
N MET A 672 -4.70 -23.98 -27.21
CA MET A 672 -3.98 -24.54 -26.06
C MET A 672 -2.73 -23.71 -25.68
N ASP A 673 -1.93 -23.32 -26.67
CA ASP A 673 -0.73 -22.53 -26.44
C ASP A 673 -1.08 -21.11 -25.96
N ALA A 674 -2.14 -20.50 -26.49
CA ALA A 674 -2.64 -19.20 -26.06
C ALA A 674 -3.17 -19.21 -24.61
N VAL A 675 -3.90 -20.27 -24.21
CA VAL A 675 -4.35 -20.46 -22.82
C VAL A 675 -3.18 -20.61 -21.86
N LYS A 676 -2.17 -21.41 -22.23
CA LYS A 676 -0.95 -21.56 -21.43
C LYS A 676 -0.25 -20.21 -21.25
N LEU A 677 -0.10 -19.45 -22.33
CA LEU A 677 0.49 -18.11 -22.23
C LEU A 677 -0.34 -17.17 -21.34
N ALA A 678 -1.67 -17.19 -21.48
CA ALA A 678 -2.55 -16.36 -20.67
C ALA A 678 -2.37 -16.62 -19.16
N ASN A 679 -2.45 -17.90 -18.74
CA ASN A 679 -2.29 -18.27 -17.34
C ASN A 679 -0.87 -17.99 -16.83
N LEU A 680 0.15 -18.27 -17.65
CA LEU A 680 1.55 -18.00 -17.32
C LEU A 680 1.80 -16.51 -17.07
N LEU A 681 1.23 -15.62 -17.89
CA LEU A 681 1.37 -14.19 -17.74
C LEU A 681 0.49 -13.63 -16.61
N GLN A 682 -0.68 -14.20 -16.31
CA GLN A 682 -1.44 -13.86 -15.11
C GLN A 682 -0.66 -14.20 -13.83
N TYR A 683 0.06 -15.33 -13.84
CA TYR A 683 0.95 -15.68 -12.74
C TYR A 683 2.15 -14.69 -12.63
N GLN A 684 2.71 -14.24 -13.76
CA GLN A 684 3.70 -13.17 -13.77
C GLN A 684 3.13 -11.89 -13.15
N GLY A 685 1.85 -11.58 -13.35
CA GLY A 685 1.16 -10.46 -12.70
C GLY A 685 1.23 -10.55 -11.18
N ALA A 686 0.90 -11.72 -10.61
CA ALA A 686 1.00 -11.96 -9.18
C ALA A 686 2.44 -11.84 -8.65
N LEU A 687 3.43 -12.32 -9.40
CA LEU A 687 4.85 -12.20 -9.03
C LEU A 687 5.32 -10.74 -9.11
N ASN A 688 4.89 -9.98 -10.10
CA ASN A 688 5.27 -8.58 -10.26
C ASN A 688 4.75 -7.71 -9.11
N GLU A 689 3.48 -7.91 -8.73
CA GLU A 689 2.89 -7.23 -7.58
C GLU A 689 3.57 -7.63 -6.26
N ALA A 690 3.83 -8.92 -6.06
CA ALA A 690 4.59 -9.40 -4.91
C ALA A 690 6.02 -8.83 -4.89
N GLN A 691 6.67 -8.73 -6.05
CA GLN A 691 8.05 -8.27 -6.18
C GLN A 691 8.25 -6.83 -5.71
N LEU A 692 7.35 -5.94 -6.09
CA LEU A 692 7.39 -4.56 -5.61
C LEU A 692 7.34 -4.52 -4.07
N ARG A 693 6.45 -5.30 -3.46
CA ARG A 693 6.26 -5.34 -1.99
C ARG A 693 7.40 -6.06 -1.28
N ASN A 694 8.00 -7.08 -1.88
CA ASN A 694 9.23 -7.70 -1.38
C ASN A 694 10.38 -6.68 -1.33
N MET A 695 10.59 -5.97 -2.45
CA MET A 695 11.64 -4.94 -2.53
C MET A 695 11.41 -3.81 -1.53
N ARG A 696 10.16 -3.39 -1.28
CA ARG A 696 9.86 -2.35 -0.28
C ARG A 696 10.44 -2.64 1.09
N LEU A 697 10.40 -3.90 1.56
CA LEU A 697 11.02 -4.29 2.82
C LEU A 697 12.54 -4.07 2.82
N ALA A 698 13.20 -4.54 1.77
CA ALA A 698 14.65 -4.45 1.65
C ALA A 698 15.12 -3.00 1.44
N LEU A 699 14.40 -2.22 0.61
CA LEU A 699 14.84 -0.90 0.19
C LEU A 699 14.64 0.17 1.26
N ASP A 700 13.49 0.15 1.96
CA ASP A 700 13.23 1.07 3.06
C ASP A 700 14.25 0.86 4.19
N THR A 701 14.47 -0.40 4.57
CA THR A 701 15.46 -0.74 5.60
C THR A 701 16.91 -0.48 5.15
N ALA A 702 17.24 -0.63 3.86
CA ALA A 702 18.55 -0.26 3.34
C ALA A 702 18.78 1.26 3.41
N TYR A 703 17.75 2.09 3.19
CA TYR A 703 17.84 3.54 3.37
C TYR A 703 18.03 3.93 4.83
N HIS A 704 17.18 3.41 5.72
CA HIS A 704 16.97 3.99 7.05
C HIS A 704 17.57 3.16 8.18
N GLY A 705 17.80 1.87 8.00
CA GLY A 705 18.22 0.96 9.04
C GLY A 705 19.73 0.96 9.23
N LYS A 706 20.25 1.69 10.22
CA LYS A 706 21.68 1.65 10.58
C LYS A 706 22.13 0.29 11.11
N GLY A 707 21.20 -0.54 11.61
CA GLY A 707 21.47 -1.90 12.08
C GLY A 707 21.49 -2.98 11.00
N VAL A 708 21.16 -2.63 9.75
CA VAL A 708 21.18 -3.55 8.60
C VAL A 708 22.63 -3.92 8.25
N LYS A 709 22.89 -5.19 8.05
CA LYS A 709 24.22 -5.66 7.58
C LYS A 709 24.44 -5.34 6.11
N GLY A 710 23.35 -5.38 5.33
CA GLY A 710 23.35 -5.14 3.89
C GLY A 710 23.86 -6.31 3.07
N HIS A 711 23.73 -6.17 1.76
CA HIS A 711 24.16 -7.14 0.75
C HIS A 711 25.07 -6.45 -0.27
N GLU A 712 25.81 -7.22 -1.06
CA GLU A 712 26.74 -6.68 -2.05
C GLU A 712 26.06 -5.71 -3.04
N ASP A 713 24.90 -6.10 -3.56
CA ASP A 713 24.12 -5.30 -4.51
C ASP A 713 23.06 -4.39 -3.85
N LEU A 714 22.89 -4.45 -2.51
CA LEU A 714 22.04 -3.56 -1.73
C LEU A 714 22.69 -3.28 -0.36
N PRO A 715 23.65 -2.37 -0.26
CA PRO A 715 24.34 -2.10 0.99
C PRO A 715 23.49 -1.30 1.98
N ALA A 716 23.79 -1.42 3.28
CA ALA A 716 23.20 -0.54 4.28
C ALA A 716 23.56 0.93 4.01
N GLY A 717 22.63 1.85 4.24
CA GLY A 717 22.78 3.26 3.88
C GLY A 717 22.84 3.47 2.37
N ALA A 718 22.11 2.69 1.60
CA ALA A 718 22.09 2.75 0.13
C ALA A 718 21.75 4.16 -0.39
N SER A 719 22.29 4.52 -1.53
CA SER A 719 21.93 5.72 -2.28
C SER A 719 20.67 5.49 -3.12
N ILE A 720 20.04 6.57 -3.60
CA ILE A 720 18.88 6.50 -4.50
C ILE A 720 19.24 5.69 -5.76
N ASN A 721 20.41 5.93 -6.35
CA ASN A 721 20.84 5.19 -7.54
C ASN A 721 21.07 3.70 -7.25
N GLN A 722 21.65 3.33 -6.09
CA GLN A 722 21.80 1.93 -5.71
C GLN A 722 20.46 1.22 -5.54
N VAL A 723 19.49 1.88 -4.93
CA VAL A 723 18.12 1.40 -4.81
C VAL A 723 17.48 1.18 -6.20
N ARG A 724 17.61 2.15 -7.09
CA ARG A 724 17.08 2.05 -8.48
C ARG A 724 17.73 0.91 -9.26
N GLU A 725 19.06 0.74 -9.16
CA GLU A 725 19.76 -0.36 -9.81
C GLU A 725 19.28 -1.74 -9.28
N PHE A 726 19.05 -1.85 -7.97
CA PHE A 726 18.48 -3.06 -7.39
C PHE A 726 17.09 -3.35 -7.93
N MET A 727 16.22 -2.33 -8.02
CA MET A 727 14.88 -2.46 -8.60
C MET A 727 14.92 -2.89 -10.07
N LYS A 728 15.74 -2.26 -10.90
CA LYS A 728 15.91 -2.60 -12.32
C LYS A 728 16.34 -4.04 -12.55
N LYS A 729 17.26 -4.54 -11.71
CA LYS A 729 17.81 -5.91 -11.86
C LYS A 729 16.84 -7.01 -11.41
N ASN A 730 15.93 -6.70 -10.52
CA ASN A 730 15.12 -7.70 -9.83
C ASN A 730 13.61 -7.60 -10.10
N SER A 731 13.14 -6.64 -10.91
CA SER A 731 11.70 -6.46 -11.17
C SER A 731 11.37 -6.08 -12.60
N SER A 732 10.10 -6.16 -12.92
CA SER A 732 9.51 -5.71 -14.17
C SER A 732 8.90 -4.30 -14.09
N LEU A 733 9.36 -3.47 -13.17
CA LEU A 733 8.88 -2.10 -13.01
C LEU A 733 9.39 -1.18 -14.11
N GLY A 734 8.52 -0.30 -14.59
CA GLY A 734 8.89 0.80 -15.49
C GLY A 734 9.82 1.82 -14.82
N ILE A 735 10.54 2.59 -15.64
CA ILE A 735 11.48 3.61 -15.15
C ILE A 735 10.78 4.68 -14.31
N GLY A 736 9.57 5.09 -14.69
CA GLY A 736 8.75 6.05 -13.94
C GLY A 736 8.43 5.55 -12.53
N ASP A 737 7.99 4.29 -12.40
CA ASP A 737 7.73 3.66 -11.10
C ASP A 737 8.99 3.57 -10.24
N ILE A 738 10.11 3.13 -10.83
CA ILE A 738 11.40 3.04 -10.13
C ILE A 738 11.82 4.41 -9.61
N THR A 739 11.66 5.45 -10.41
CA THR A 739 12.01 6.82 -10.07
C THR A 739 11.14 7.34 -8.92
N SER A 740 9.82 7.20 -9.02
CA SER A 740 8.88 7.68 -8.00
C SER A 740 8.98 6.89 -6.69
N GLU A 741 9.02 5.56 -6.78
CA GLU A 741 9.09 4.67 -5.61
C GLU A 741 10.41 4.81 -4.85
N SER A 742 11.55 4.96 -5.54
CA SER A 742 12.83 5.19 -4.87
C SER A 742 12.86 6.47 -4.03
N ARG A 743 12.22 7.54 -4.50
CA ARG A 743 12.05 8.79 -3.73
C ARG A 743 11.02 8.64 -2.60
N ARG A 744 9.93 7.91 -2.86
CA ARG A 744 8.89 7.62 -1.87
C ARG A 744 9.47 6.91 -0.65
N TYR A 745 10.26 5.86 -0.83
CA TYR A 745 10.82 5.10 0.30
C TYR A 745 11.78 5.95 1.13
N LEU A 746 12.56 6.83 0.50
CA LEU A 746 13.39 7.76 1.25
C LEU A 746 12.57 8.77 2.02
N SER A 747 11.50 9.32 1.44
CA SER A 747 10.71 10.39 2.03
C SER A 747 9.63 9.91 3.00
N TYR A 748 9.10 8.70 2.85
CA TYR A 748 8.04 8.12 3.68
C TYR A 748 8.58 6.97 4.53
N VAL A 749 9.37 7.36 5.50
CA VAL A 749 10.13 6.46 6.37
C VAL A 749 9.26 5.33 6.93
N GLY A 750 9.62 4.09 6.68
CA GLY A 750 9.00 2.88 7.23
C GLY A 750 7.69 2.45 6.58
N GLN A 751 6.93 3.34 5.93
CA GLN A 751 5.61 3.01 5.40
C GLN A 751 5.66 1.86 4.38
N ALA A 752 6.67 1.85 3.54
CA ALA A 752 6.84 0.82 2.52
C ALA A 752 6.92 -0.60 3.10
N THR A 753 7.38 -0.75 4.34
CA THR A 753 7.51 -2.07 5.01
C THR A 753 6.17 -2.64 5.48
N SER A 754 5.11 -1.86 5.56
CA SER A 754 3.81 -2.31 6.07
C SER A 754 3.19 -3.43 5.22
N TYR A 755 3.37 -3.39 3.91
CA TYR A 755 2.65 -4.25 2.95
C TYR A 755 2.99 -5.74 3.10
N ASN A 756 4.23 -6.12 2.92
CA ASN A 756 4.64 -7.51 2.83
C ASN A 756 4.90 -8.17 4.20
N SER A 757 5.07 -7.38 5.26
CA SER A 757 5.23 -7.91 6.62
C SER A 757 3.99 -8.69 7.07
N GLY A 758 2.80 -8.17 6.81
CA GLY A 758 1.54 -8.85 7.12
C GLY A 758 1.34 -10.14 6.32
N LYS A 759 1.62 -10.11 5.01
CA LYS A 759 1.58 -11.31 4.17
C LYS A 759 2.50 -12.41 4.69
N ALA A 760 3.74 -12.06 5.06
CA ALA A 760 4.71 -13.03 5.57
C ALA A 760 4.20 -13.74 6.85
N VAL A 761 3.59 -12.99 7.77
CA VAL A 761 2.98 -13.55 8.98
C VAL A 761 1.81 -14.47 8.64
N MET A 762 0.91 -14.06 7.75
CA MET A 762 -0.27 -14.87 7.38
C MET A 762 0.15 -16.18 6.68
N MET A 763 1.21 -16.16 5.86
CA MET A 763 1.78 -17.35 5.23
C MET A 763 2.47 -18.28 6.24
N ASP A 764 3.19 -17.72 7.21
CA ASP A 764 3.78 -18.51 8.31
C ASP A 764 2.70 -19.21 9.13
N LEU A 765 1.64 -18.50 9.50
CA LEU A 765 0.49 -19.05 10.21
C LEU A 765 -0.23 -20.12 9.39
N TYR A 766 -0.43 -19.90 8.09
CA TYR A 766 -1.00 -20.89 7.17
C TYR A 766 -0.23 -22.20 7.20
N THR A 767 1.09 -22.12 7.08
CA THR A 767 1.99 -23.29 7.11
C THR A 767 1.96 -23.98 8.48
N LYS A 768 2.02 -23.22 9.59
CA LYS A 768 2.04 -23.77 10.95
C LYS A 768 0.73 -24.45 11.30
N VAL A 769 -0.41 -23.86 10.94
CA VAL A 769 -1.74 -24.46 11.18
C VAL A 769 -1.92 -25.72 10.34
N GLN A 770 -1.57 -25.69 9.06
CA GLN A 770 -1.61 -26.86 8.17
C GLN A 770 -0.81 -28.03 8.75
N LYS A 771 0.44 -27.78 9.20
CA LYS A 771 1.29 -28.79 9.83
C LYS A 771 0.75 -29.29 11.17
N LYS A 772 0.23 -28.37 12.01
CA LYS A 772 -0.36 -28.73 13.32
C LYS A 772 -1.56 -29.65 13.19
N LEU A 773 -2.37 -29.46 12.13
CA LEU A 773 -3.51 -30.34 11.83
C LEU A 773 -3.11 -31.66 11.19
N GLY A 774 -1.83 -31.87 10.84
CA GLY A 774 -1.34 -33.08 10.20
C GLY A 774 -1.86 -33.29 8.78
N LEU A 775 -2.22 -32.19 8.08
CA LEU A 775 -2.78 -32.22 6.74
C LEU A 775 -1.70 -31.94 5.70
N THR A 776 -1.84 -32.53 4.52
CA THR A 776 -1.09 -32.10 3.33
C THR A 776 -1.61 -30.72 2.86
N ARG A 777 -0.85 -30.00 2.02
CA ARG A 777 -1.31 -28.72 1.44
C ARG A 777 -2.63 -28.87 0.69
N ARG A 778 -2.76 -29.94 -0.12
CA ARG A 778 -4.00 -30.25 -0.85
C ARG A 778 -5.17 -30.50 0.11
N GLU A 779 -4.99 -31.32 1.15
CA GLU A 779 -6.04 -31.58 2.14
C GLU A 779 -6.46 -30.32 2.90
N PHE A 780 -5.51 -29.46 3.23
CA PHE A 780 -5.82 -28.21 3.93
C PHE A 780 -6.75 -27.30 3.12
N VAL A 781 -6.55 -27.25 1.81
CA VAL A 781 -7.39 -26.46 0.89
C VAL A 781 -8.69 -27.16 0.53
N GLU A 782 -8.67 -28.48 0.20
CA GLU A 782 -9.78 -29.15 -0.51
C GLU A 782 -10.64 -30.07 0.38
N LYS A 783 -10.05 -30.64 1.46
CA LYS A 783 -10.70 -31.69 2.26
C LYS A 783 -11.95 -31.17 2.96
N ASP A 784 -12.96 -32.05 3.09
CA ASP A 784 -14.25 -31.83 3.77
C ASP A 784 -14.95 -30.55 3.30
N ASN A 785 -15.02 -30.34 2.00
CA ASN A 785 -15.60 -29.13 1.38
C ASN A 785 -14.94 -27.83 1.83
N HIS A 786 -13.61 -27.79 1.77
CA HIS A 786 -12.78 -26.63 2.14
C HIS A 786 -12.86 -26.25 3.64
N LYS A 787 -13.26 -27.17 4.52
CA LYS A 787 -13.49 -26.90 5.94
C LYS A 787 -12.31 -26.21 6.61
N TYR A 788 -11.11 -26.76 6.45
CA TYR A 788 -9.93 -26.30 7.19
C TYR A 788 -9.46 -24.91 6.79
N VAL A 789 -9.44 -24.62 5.49
CA VAL A 789 -9.10 -23.28 5.00
C VAL A 789 -10.18 -22.24 5.36
N LYS A 790 -11.46 -22.63 5.36
CA LYS A 790 -12.57 -21.79 5.84
C LYS A 790 -12.41 -21.40 7.31
N GLU A 791 -12.10 -22.36 8.17
CA GLU A 791 -11.89 -22.13 9.61
C GLU A 791 -10.65 -21.29 9.86
N PHE A 792 -9.61 -21.48 9.05
CA PHE A 792 -8.39 -20.67 9.13
C PHE A 792 -8.65 -19.21 8.70
N PHE A 793 -9.31 -19.00 7.58
CA PHE A 793 -9.65 -17.65 7.13
C PHE A 793 -10.62 -16.94 8.07
N ASP A 794 -11.58 -17.67 8.67
CA ASP A 794 -12.43 -17.12 9.70
C ASP A 794 -11.60 -16.63 10.92
N ALA A 795 -10.60 -17.38 11.33
CA ALA A 795 -9.72 -16.98 12.44
C ALA A 795 -8.90 -15.72 12.12
N LEU A 796 -8.51 -15.55 10.85
CA LEU A 796 -7.82 -14.31 10.43
C LEU A 796 -8.78 -13.12 10.39
N LEU A 797 -9.98 -13.28 9.79
CA LEU A 797 -10.83 -12.16 9.35
C LEU A 797 -11.75 -11.60 10.43
N ARG A 798 -12.20 -12.42 11.39
CA ARG A 798 -13.33 -12.11 12.29
C ARG A 798 -13.10 -10.89 13.19
N ASN A 799 -11.87 -10.58 13.54
CA ASN A 799 -11.51 -9.51 14.48
C ASN A 799 -11.00 -8.23 13.80
N SER A 800 -11.27 -8.05 12.48
CA SER A 800 -10.81 -6.89 11.71
C SER A 800 -9.29 -6.81 11.57
N ALA A 801 -8.75 -5.63 11.25
CA ALA A 801 -7.36 -5.39 10.91
C ALA A 801 -6.46 -5.30 12.15
N LEU A 802 -6.13 -6.44 12.74
CA LEU A 802 -5.28 -6.55 13.92
C LEU A 802 -3.81 -6.24 13.63
N PRO A 803 -3.03 -5.78 14.63
CA PRO A 803 -1.57 -5.85 14.54
C PRO A 803 -1.12 -7.31 14.47
N MET A 804 0.00 -7.56 13.77
CA MET A 804 0.47 -8.93 13.50
C MET A 804 0.76 -9.72 14.78
N ASP A 805 1.28 -9.09 15.81
CA ASP A 805 1.52 -9.76 17.11
C ASP A 805 0.21 -10.28 17.75
N ALA A 806 -0.84 -9.47 17.73
CA ALA A 806 -2.16 -9.88 18.22
C ALA A 806 -2.77 -11.03 17.38
N LEU A 807 -2.60 -10.96 16.05
CA LEU A 807 -3.06 -12.01 15.14
C LEU A 807 -2.33 -13.34 15.41
N ILE A 808 -1.00 -13.31 15.56
CA ILE A 808 -0.20 -14.49 15.90
C ILE A 808 -0.70 -15.13 17.21
N LYS A 809 -0.90 -14.33 18.25
CA LYS A 809 -1.36 -14.82 19.56
C LYS A 809 -2.75 -15.44 19.50
N SER A 810 -3.69 -14.77 18.85
CA SER A 810 -5.07 -15.25 18.71
C SER A 810 -5.16 -16.55 17.91
N VAL A 811 -4.50 -16.63 16.76
CA VAL A 811 -4.48 -17.84 15.93
C VAL A 811 -3.73 -18.98 16.65
N SER A 812 -2.61 -18.66 17.31
CA SER A 812 -1.86 -19.65 18.07
C SER A 812 -2.69 -20.23 19.22
N ALA A 813 -3.44 -19.42 19.94
CA ALA A 813 -4.35 -19.88 20.99
C ALA A 813 -5.45 -20.79 20.43
N LYS A 814 -6.06 -20.40 19.29
CA LYS A 814 -7.13 -21.21 18.66
C LYS A 814 -6.64 -22.59 18.21
N TYR A 815 -5.42 -22.70 17.68
CA TYR A 815 -4.89 -23.96 17.12
C TYR A 815 -3.87 -24.66 18.03
N GLY A 816 -3.61 -24.14 19.25
CA GLY A 816 -2.62 -24.72 20.15
C GLY A 816 -1.20 -24.70 19.57
N LEU A 817 -0.82 -23.63 18.88
CA LEU A 817 0.54 -23.43 18.38
C LEU A 817 1.43 -22.87 19.50
N THR A 818 2.69 -23.31 19.51
CA THR A 818 3.70 -22.73 20.40
C THR A 818 4.16 -21.39 19.83
N VAL A 819 4.00 -20.31 20.57
CA VAL A 819 4.56 -19.01 20.21
C VAL A 819 6.02 -19.01 20.68
N GLU A 820 6.95 -19.14 19.75
CA GLU A 820 8.37 -18.96 20.07
C GLU A 820 8.60 -17.51 20.49
N LYS A 821 9.19 -17.32 21.67
CA LYS A 821 9.73 -16.00 22.02
C LYS A 821 10.96 -15.76 21.12
N LYS A 822 10.79 -14.93 20.11
CA LYS A 822 11.90 -14.47 19.26
C LYS A 822 12.76 -13.47 20.00
#